data_25d00688be61b014b8753cb35c798552
#
_entry.id   25d00688be61b014b8753cb35c798552
#
_cell.length_a   1.000
_cell.length_b   1.000
_cell.length_c   1.000
_cell.angle_alpha   90.00
_cell.angle_beta   90.00
_cell.angle_gamma   90.00
#
_symmetry.space_group_name_H-M   'P 1'
#
loop_
_entity.id
_entity.type
_entity.pdbx_description
1 polymer ?
#
loop_
_entity_poly.entity_id
_entity_poly.type
_entity_poly.pdbx_seq_one_letter_code
_entity_poly.pdbx_strand_id
1 'polypeptide(L)'
;MANLSKIKRDQMIAFLESLKESHSDDASIQAFNEIENHIRDKKYGLVWEEHSEEVDDLLKENIPILTADPERRLCKDASLPWNFIIEGDNLQALYLLGKTHKGKVDCIYIDPPYNTGARDWKYNNDYVDGSDVYRHSKWLSMMKNRLLLAKNLLNPADSVLICTIDEKEYLRLGCLLEEVFPDARIQMVSVAIHSSGVARSEFSRTDEYYFFVFVGASAPVAVPLGLEWQSDGTKRQQDVRWESMLRSGNNGRRIDRPNLFFPALFEESTGEFLGFDKPVPLEVSGADYIPPLGAIAILPYASDGSEACWRISAKKALELKSIGAFDWSPIKDGKTTLKYLKPGELEKIEKGEYQVVGHKENGAMIVSAENYSPKWVPGTQWHVPTHQAGGAGGSSLIKTVLKTKRFDFPKSLYAVRDTLRFMTANKPNAIIVDFFAGSGTTFHAVNLLNAEDGGNRKCIMVTNNEVSVNEAKELKEKGYKPCDDEWEKYGIAKFVTWPRTVCCIEGHDVDGDSLKGTYTTSLGTEIKCSDGFKANVKFFKCGWTPRKPEDYLLSNALCLHIKEMIELQNAIEVDNVKNVLILNKEDFRRTILNADVRPQIERVWVNQNIIFSTEELKALKEIGYKYIPREFFGQELREAAE
;
A
#
# COMPACT_ATOMS: atom_id res chain seq x y z
N MET A 1 -29.70 -1.15 -31.43
CA MET A 1 -28.86 -1.95 -32.35
C MET A 1 -28.91 -3.40 -31.88
N ALA A 2 -29.08 -4.34 -32.80
CA ALA A 2 -29.12 -5.77 -32.47
C ALA A 2 -27.69 -6.25 -32.15
N ASN A 3 -27.51 -6.91 -31.00
CA ASN A 3 -26.25 -7.55 -30.64
C ASN A 3 -26.11 -8.87 -31.44
N LEU A 4 -25.38 -8.81 -32.57
CA LEU A 4 -25.18 -9.93 -33.47
C LEU A 4 -24.50 -11.14 -32.80
N SER A 5 -23.58 -10.88 -31.87
CA SER A 5 -22.91 -11.93 -31.08
C SER A 5 -23.89 -12.63 -30.11
N LYS A 6 -24.84 -11.89 -29.54
CA LYS A 6 -25.90 -12.44 -28.70
C LYS A 6 -26.82 -13.36 -29.53
N ILE A 7 -27.25 -12.91 -30.70
CA ILE A 7 -28.12 -13.69 -31.61
C ILE A 7 -27.45 -15.00 -31.99
N LYS A 8 -26.17 -14.98 -32.41
CA LYS A 8 -25.41 -16.20 -32.76
C LYS A 8 -25.28 -17.14 -31.56
N ARG A 9 -25.01 -16.61 -30.39
CA ARG A 9 -24.88 -17.39 -29.15
C ARG A 9 -26.20 -18.08 -28.79
N ASP A 10 -27.31 -17.34 -28.82
CA ASP A 10 -28.63 -17.86 -28.52
C ASP A 10 -29.03 -18.98 -29.53
N GLN A 11 -28.63 -18.85 -30.80
CA GLN A 11 -28.81 -19.89 -31.81
C GLN A 11 -27.96 -21.14 -31.53
N MET A 12 -26.71 -20.99 -31.11
CA MET A 12 -25.83 -22.11 -30.74
C MET A 12 -26.34 -22.84 -29.50
N ILE A 13 -26.84 -22.12 -28.49
CA ILE A 13 -27.42 -22.70 -27.28
C ILE A 13 -28.69 -23.50 -27.63
N ALA A 14 -29.60 -22.93 -28.42
CA ALA A 14 -30.80 -23.63 -28.86
C ALA A 14 -30.47 -24.92 -29.64
N PHE A 15 -29.42 -24.91 -30.45
CA PHE A 15 -28.95 -26.11 -31.14
C PHE A 15 -28.38 -27.16 -30.17
N LEU A 16 -27.57 -26.74 -29.17
CA LEU A 16 -27.07 -27.64 -28.12
C LEU A 16 -28.20 -28.26 -27.29
N GLU A 17 -29.24 -27.50 -26.96
CA GLU A 17 -30.42 -28.00 -26.25
C GLU A 17 -31.11 -29.10 -27.07
N SER A 18 -31.25 -28.91 -28.40
CA SER A 18 -31.81 -29.96 -29.27
C SER A 18 -30.93 -31.23 -29.35
N LEU A 19 -29.59 -31.08 -29.23
CA LEU A 19 -28.70 -32.24 -29.16
C LEU A 19 -28.81 -32.98 -27.82
N LYS A 20 -28.98 -32.28 -26.71
CA LYS A 20 -29.23 -32.90 -25.40
C LYS A 20 -30.49 -33.74 -25.36
N GLU A 21 -31.55 -33.33 -26.06
CA GLU A 21 -32.79 -34.12 -26.19
C GLU A 21 -32.59 -35.43 -26.97
N SER A 22 -31.61 -35.47 -27.88
CA SER A 22 -31.30 -36.65 -28.71
C SER A 22 -30.26 -37.60 -28.14
N HIS A 23 -29.54 -37.19 -27.05
CA HIS A 23 -28.51 -37.96 -26.40
C HIS A 23 -28.84 -38.11 -24.91
N SER A 24 -28.83 -39.36 -24.40
CA SER A 24 -29.23 -39.66 -23.02
C SER A 24 -28.10 -40.22 -22.16
N ASP A 25 -26.88 -40.31 -22.69
CA ASP A 25 -25.71 -40.77 -21.93
C ASP A 25 -25.06 -39.61 -21.16
N ASP A 26 -24.63 -39.90 -19.93
CA ASP A 26 -24.09 -38.91 -19.01
C ASP A 26 -22.85 -38.18 -19.57
N ALA A 27 -21.97 -38.88 -20.31
CA ALA A 27 -20.77 -38.30 -20.86
C ALA A 27 -21.09 -37.25 -21.95
N SER A 28 -22.06 -37.53 -22.83
CA SER A 28 -22.52 -36.59 -23.87
C SER A 28 -23.21 -35.37 -23.23
N ILE A 29 -24.06 -35.58 -22.23
CA ILE A 29 -24.75 -34.50 -21.52
C ILE A 29 -23.73 -33.59 -20.81
N GLN A 30 -22.73 -34.16 -20.14
CA GLN A 30 -21.66 -33.41 -19.48
C GLN A 30 -20.86 -32.56 -20.49
N ALA A 31 -20.48 -33.15 -21.63
CA ALA A 31 -19.78 -32.43 -22.69
C ALA A 31 -20.61 -31.27 -23.27
N PHE A 32 -21.91 -31.49 -23.49
CA PHE A 32 -22.82 -30.43 -23.97
C PHE A 32 -22.99 -29.30 -22.94
N ASN A 33 -23.06 -29.62 -21.64
CA ASN A 33 -23.12 -28.62 -20.58
C ASN A 33 -21.85 -27.80 -20.55
N GLU A 34 -20.69 -28.41 -20.71
CA GLU A 34 -19.39 -27.72 -20.75
C GLU A 34 -19.31 -26.80 -21.96
N ILE A 35 -19.71 -27.28 -23.16
CA ILE A 35 -19.77 -26.43 -24.37
C ILE A 35 -20.75 -25.27 -24.18
N GLU A 36 -21.94 -25.51 -23.59
CA GLU A 36 -22.93 -24.48 -23.33
C GLU A 36 -22.38 -23.41 -22.38
N ASN A 37 -21.68 -23.81 -21.31
CA ASN A 37 -21.05 -22.89 -20.38
C ASN A 37 -20.01 -22.00 -21.10
N HIS A 38 -19.15 -22.58 -21.94
CA HIS A 38 -18.18 -21.82 -22.75
C HIS A 38 -18.86 -20.88 -23.77
N ILE A 39 -20.02 -21.23 -24.31
CA ILE A 39 -20.79 -20.36 -25.21
C ILE A 39 -21.49 -19.25 -24.43
N ARG A 40 -21.95 -19.51 -23.21
CA ARG A 40 -22.60 -18.50 -22.34
C ARG A 40 -21.62 -17.48 -21.77
N ASP A 41 -20.35 -17.83 -21.70
CA ASP A 41 -19.32 -16.91 -21.23
C ASP A 41 -19.33 -15.62 -22.04
N LYS A 42 -19.42 -14.51 -21.34
CA LYS A 42 -19.41 -13.18 -21.96
C LYS A 42 -18.01 -12.90 -22.50
N LYS A 43 -17.85 -12.95 -23.82
CA LYS A 43 -16.60 -12.64 -24.51
C LYS A 43 -16.47 -11.14 -24.77
N TYR A 44 -16.26 -10.36 -23.72
CA TYR A 44 -15.82 -8.98 -23.82
C TYR A 44 -14.67 -8.78 -22.81
N GLY A 45 -13.74 -7.91 -23.15
CA GLY A 45 -12.54 -7.72 -22.35
C GLY A 45 -11.40 -8.64 -22.79
N LEU A 46 -10.57 -9.05 -21.84
CA LEU A 46 -9.38 -9.84 -22.09
C LEU A 46 -9.74 -11.34 -22.21
N VAL A 47 -9.35 -11.96 -23.33
CA VAL A 47 -9.53 -13.41 -23.57
C VAL A 47 -8.17 -14.02 -23.87
N TRP A 48 -7.81 -15.11 -23.19
CA TRP A 48 -6.57 -15.86 -23.40
C TRP A 48 -6.78 -17.35 -23.18
N GLU A 49 -5.83 -18.17 -23.62
CA GLU A 49 -5.81 -19.59 -23.30
C GLU A 49 -5.28 -19.80 -21.89
N GLU A 50 -6.04 -20.48 -21.06
CA GLU A 50 -5.63 -20.81 -19.69
C GLU A 50 -4.60 -21.94 -19.69
N HIS A 51 -3.57 -21.79 -18.87
CA HIS A 51 -2.52 -22.77 -18.66
C HIS A 51 -2.48 -23.17 -17.18
N SER A 52 -2.35 -24.49 -16.90
CA SER A 52 -2.17 -25.01 -15.54
C SER A 52 -0.72 -24.87 -15.10
N GLU A 53 -0.52 -24.65 -13.80
CA GLU A 53 0.79 -24.70 -13.15
C GLU A 53 0.96 -26.04 -12.42
N GLU A 54 2.20 -26.50 -12.29
CA GLU A 54 2.54 -27.74 -11.53
C GLU A 54 1.99 -27.69 -10.10
N VAL A 55 1.97 -26.51 -9.49
CA VAL A 55 1.41 -26.28 -8.16
C VAL A 55 -0.09 -26.57 -8.10
N ASP A 56 -0.84 -26.32 -9.18
CA ASP A 56 -2.28 -26.64 -9.24
C ASP A 56 -2.52 -28.16 -9.13
N ASP A 57 -1.64 -28.96 -9.75
CA ASP A 57 -1.74 -30.41 -9.66
C ASP A 57 -1.28 -30.93 -8.29
N LEU A 58 -0.21 -30.34 -7.73
CA LEU A 58 0.24 -30.68 -6.38
C LEU A 58 -0.83 -30.38 -5.32
N LEU A 59 -1.60 -29.30 -5.47
CA LEU A 59 -2.69 -28.93 -4.56
C LEU A 59 -3.87 -29.93 -4.58
N LYS A 60 -4.07 -30.66 -5.67
CA LYS A 60 -5.10 -31.72 -5.74
C LYS A 60 -4.76 -32.92 -4.85
N GLU A 61 -3.49 -33.28 -4.79
CA GLU A 61 -3.02 -34.48 -4.10
C GLU A 61 -2.41 -34.20 -2.72
N ASN A 62 -2.03 -32.96 -2.44
CA ASN A 62 -1.33 -32.57 -1.23
C ASN A 62 -1.98 -31.37 -0.55
N ILE A 63 -1.67 -31.20 0.72
CA ILE A 63 -1.99 -30.01 1.51
C ILE A 63 -0.71 -29.22 1.76
N PRO A 64 -0.70 -27.90 1.48
CA PRO A 64 0.46 -27.07 1.78
C PRO A 64 0.64 -26.91 3.28
N ILE A 65 1.89 -26.92 3.74
CA ILE A 65 2.29 -26.73 5.13
C ILE A 65 3.41 -25.71 5.23
N LEU A 66 3.61 -25.17 6.44
CA LEU A 66 4.76 -24.34 6.80
C LEU A 66 5.67 -25.09 7.77
N THR A 67 6.98 -24.88 7.61
CA THR A 67 8.01 -25.36 8.53
C THR A 67 8.94 -24.21 8.88
N ALA A 68 9.18 -23.98 10.16
CA ALA A 68 10.12 -22.95 10.60
C ALA A 68 11.56 -23.35 10.27
N ASP A 69 12.37 -22.38 9.85
CA ASP A 69 13.81 -22.52 9.77
C ASP A 69 14.42 -21.96 11.08
N PRO A 70 14.92 -22.83 11.98
CA PRO A 70 15.39 -22.40 13.30
C PRO A 70 16.67 -21.58 13.24
N GLU A 71 17.48 -21.70 12.19
CA GLU A 71 18.70 -20.92 11.99
C GLU A 71 18.41 -19.50 11.50
N ARG A 72 17.24 -19.30 10.90
CA ARG A 72 16.80 -18.00 10.35
C ARG A 72 15.70 -17.39 11.18
N ARG A 73 16.09 -16.99 12.38
CA ARG A 73 15.22 -16.29 13.34
C ARG A 73 16.01 -15.13 13.97
N LEU A 74 15.47 -13.93 13.89
CA LEU A 74 16.05 -12.73 14.51
C LEU A 74 15.00 -12.08 15.41
N CYS A 75 15.31 -11.91 16.69
CA CYS A 75 14.49 -11.25 17.68
C CYS A 75 15.27 -10.09 18.29
N LYS A 76 14.87 -8.87 18.00
CA LYS A 76 15.46 -7.66 18.58
C LYS A 76 14.81 -7.29 19.91
N ASP A 77 13.50 -7.47 19.98
CA ASP A 77 12.70 -7.11 21.14
C ASP A 77 11.46 -8.03 21.21
N ALA A 78 11.35 -8.78 22.29
CA ALA A 78 10.26 -9.74 22.48
C ALA A 78 8.87 -9.09 22.60
N SER A 79 8.79 -7.78 22.82
CA SER A 79 7.53 -7.03 22.86
C SER A 79 6.98 -6.66 21.49
N LEU A 80 7.83 -6.70 20.45
CA LEU A 80 7.44 -6.35 19.08
C LEU A 80 6.79 -7.55 18.37
N PRO A 81 5.87 -7.29 17.45
CA PRO A 81 5.30 -8.35 16.62
C PRO A 81 6.36 -8.95 15.68
N TRP A 82 6.08 -10.17 15.24
CA TRP A 82 6.92 -10.87 14.28
C TRP A 82 6.51 -10.54 12.84
N ASN A 83 7.51 -10.34 12.02
CA ASN A 83 7.41 -10.35 10.56
C ASN A 83 7.82 -11.73 10.04
N PHE A 84 7.45 -12.05 8.79
CA PHE A 84 7.71 -13.38 8.24
C PHE A 84 8.28 -13.30 6.82
N ILE A 85 9.25 -14.15 6.57
CA ILE A 85 9.71 -14.53 5.23
C ILE A 85 9.27 -15.95 4.99
N ILE A 86 8.56 -16.20 3.89
CA ILE A 86 8.09 -17.53 3.49
C ILE A 86 8.81 -17.91 2.20
N GLU A 87 9.68 -18.91 2.27
CA GLU A 87 10.36 -19.52 1.11
C GLU A 87 9.41 -20.52 0.47
N GLY A 88 9.10 -20.34 -0.81
CA GLY A 88 8.29 -21.29 -1.57
C GLY A 88 7.60 -20.65 -2.77
N ASP A 89 6.80 -21.44 -3.49
CA ASP A 89 5.94 -20.92 -4.52
C ASP A 89 4.87 -20.02 -3.91
N ASN A 90 4.63 -18.88 -4.54
CA ASN A 90 3.71 -17.89 -4.00
C ASN A 90 2.23 -18.31 -4.07
N LEU A 91 1.84 -19.16 -5.04
CA LEU A 91 0.49 -19.73 -5.07
C LEU A 91 0.25 -20.64 -3.87
N GLN A 92 1.23 -21.52 -3.55
CA GLN A 92 1.23 -22.36 -2.36
C GLN A 92 1.14 -21.54 -1.07
N ALA A 93 1.96 -20.49 -0.95
CA ALA A 93 1.96 -19.61 0.21
C ALA A 93 0.65 -18.83 0.35
N LEU A 94 0.04 -18.37 -0.75
CA LEU A 94 -1.24 -17.68 -0.75
C LEU A 94 -2.40 -18.57 -0.23
N TYR A 95 -2.38 -19.87 -0.52
CA TYR A 95 -3.32 -20.83 0.09
C TYR A 95 -3.19 -20.87 1.63
N LEU A 96 -1.96 -20.89 2.14
CA LEU A 96 -1.70 -20.86 3.59
C LEU A 96 -2.11 -19.54 4.23
N LEU A 97 -1.79 -18.43 3.55
CA LEU A 97 -2.22 -17.10 3.97
C LEU A 97 -3.75 -16.96 3.94
N GLY A 98 -4.43 -17.59 3.00
CA GLY A 98 -5.89 -17.65 2.94
C GLY A 98 -6.52 -18.23 4.21
N LYS A 99 -5.86 -19.20 4.86
CA LYS A 99 -6.31 -19.78 6.12
C LYS A 99 -6.06 -18.88 7.34
N THR A 100 -5.00 -18.07 7.32
CA THR A 100 -4.56 -17.26 8.47
C THR A 100 -4.99 -15.79 8.38
N HIS A 101 -5.02 -15.22 7.18
CA HIS A 101 -5.16 -13.78 6.94
C HIS A 101 -6.36 -13.39 6.07
N LYS A 102 -7.32 -14.27 5.85
CA LYS A 102 -8.55 -13.97 5.08
C LYS A 102 -9.23 -12.69 5.60
N GLY A 103 -9.40 -11.70 4.74
CA GLY A 103 -10.05 -10.43 5.06
C GLY A 103 -9.31 -9.52 6.07
N LYS A 104 -8.01 -9.74 6.32
CA LYS A 104 -7.26 -9.01 7.35
C LYS A 104 -6.12 -8.14 6.81
N VAL A 105 -5.73 -8.30 5.56
CA VAL A 105 -4.59 -7.60 4.96
C VAL A 105 -5.00 -6.19 4.55
N ASP A 106 -4.25 -5.19 4.99
CA ASP A 106 -4.52 -3.78 4.68
C ASP A 106 -3.89 -3.34 3.36
N CYS A 107 -2.72 -3.89 3.03
CA CYS A 107 -2.00 -3.55 1.81
C CYS A 107 -1.28 -4.78 1.25
N ILE A 108 -1.50 -5.05 -0.04
CA ILE A 108 -0.68 -5.97 -0.81
C ILE A 108 0.15 -5.13 -1.78
N TYR A 109 1.47 -5.29 -1.73
CA TYR A 109 2.40 -4.69 -2.68
C TYR A 109 3.13 -5.82 -3.41
N ILE A 110 3.08 -5.84 -4.74
CA ILE A 110 3.72 -6.88 -5.54
C ILE A 110 4.45 -6.31 -6.75
N ASP A 111 5.57 -6.95 -7.06
CA ASP A 111 6.41 -6.68 -8.22
C ASP A 111 6.60 -7.97 -9.04
N PRO A 112 5.58 -8.39 -9.82
CA PRO A 112 5.65 -9.64 -10.58
C PRO A 112 6.66 -9.54 -11.72
N PRO A 113 7.08 -10.68 -12.31
CA PRO A 113 7.94 -10.66 -13.49
C PRO A 113 7.27 -9.90 -14.65
N TYR A 114 8.04 -9.08 -15.37
CA TYR A 114 7.52 -8.17 -16.39
C TYR A 114 7.31 -8.83 -17.76
N ASN A 115 7.67 -10.11 -17.90
CA ASN A 115 7.51 -10.87 -19.13
C ASN A 115 8.21 -10.21 -20.33
N THR A 116 9.41 -9.70 -20.10
CA THR A 116 10.16 -8.94 -21.13
C THR A 116 10.59 -9.79 -22.32
N GLY A 117 10.57 -11.12 -22.18
CA GLY A 117 11.07 -12.08 -23.15
C GLY A 117 12.58 -12.33 -23.04
N ALA A 118 13.25 -11.76 -22.04
CA ALA A 118 14.68 -11.92 -21.79
C ALA A 118 15.01 -13.12 -20.87
N ARG A 119 14.10 -14.09 -20.76
CA ARG A 119 14.20 -15.22 -19.80
C ARG A 119 14.27 -14.75 -18.36
N ASP A 120 13.45 -13.77 -18.04
CA ASP A 120 13.38 -13.11 -16.74
C ASP A 120 12.45 -13.81 -15.73
N TRP A 121 11.74 -14.85 -16.15
CA TRP A 121 10.89 -15.67 -15.28
C TRP A 121 10.68 -17.08 -15.84
N LYS A 122 10.21 -17.99 -14.96
CA LYS A 122 9.90 -19.39 -15.29
C LYS A 122 8.41 -19.67 -15.15
N TYR A 123 7.93 -20.55 -16.01
CA TYR A 123 6.63 -21.17 -15.91
C TYR A 123 6.81 -22.69 -15.89
N ASN A 124 6.32 -23.36 -14.84
CA ASN A 124 6.56 -24.80 -14.62
C ASN A 124 8.06 -25.19 -14.76
N ASN A 125 8.95 -24.43 -14.10
CA ASN A 125 10.41 -24.59 -14.12
C ASN A 125 11.12 -24.28 -15.45
N ASP A 126 10.40 -23.98 -16.54
CA ASP A 126 10.97 -23.60 -17.82
C ASP A 126 10.99 -22.07 -18.00
N TYR A 127 12.12 -21.54 -18.48
CA TYR A 127 12.23 -20.13 -18.79
C TYR A 127 11.32 -19.74 -19.96
N VAL A 128 10.51 -18.68 -19.76
CA VAL A 128 9.71 -18.08 -20.80
C VAL A 128 10.53 -17.04 -21.53
N ASP A 129 10.63 -17.16 -22.85
CA ASP A 129 11.38 -16.23 -23.68
C ASP A 129 10.53 -15.56 -24.79
N GLY A 130 11.15 -14.65 -25.55
CA GLY A 130 10.47 -13.87 -26.56
C GLY A 130 9.92 -14.67 -27.75
N SER A 131 10.37 -15.92 -27.96
CA SER A 131 9.89 -16.81 -29.00
C SER A 131 8.63 -17.59 -28.61
N ASP A 132 8.29 -17.61 -27.32
CA ASP A 132 7.07 -18.27 -26.82
C ASP A 132 5.83 -17.47 -27.22
N VAL A 133 5.05 -18.02 -28.13
CA VAL A 133 3.81 -17.39 -28.63
C VAL A 133 2.72 -17.30 -27.57
N TYR A 134 2.79 -18.15 -26.53
CA TYR A 134 1.84 -18.18 -25.40
C TYR A 134 2.35 -17.44 -24.16
N ARG A 135 3.47 -16.74 -24.22
CA ARG A 135 4.08 -16.07 -23.06
C ARG A 135 3.10 -15.16 -22.30
N HIS A 136 2.25 -14.44 -23.03
CA HIS A 136 1.25 -13.55 -22.45
C HIS A 136 0.12 -14.33 -21.77
N SER A 137 -0.33 -15.43 -22.39
CA SER A 137 -1.38 -16.31 -21.84
C SER A 137 -0.90 -17.02 -20.56
N LYS A 138 0.34 -17.52 -20.56
CA LYS A 138 1.00 -18.11 -19.38
C LYS A 138 1.12 -17.10 -18.25
N TRP A 139 1.55 -15.88 -18.58
CA TRP A 139 1.68 -14.80 -17.60
C TRP A 139 0.32 -14.41 -17.00
N LEU A 140 -0.72 -14.29 -17.83
CA LEU A 140 -2.07 -14.00 -17.38
C LEU A 140 -2.65 -15.10 -16.48
N SER A 141 -2.43 -16.38 -16.84
CA SER A 141 -2.88 -17.52 -16.03
C SER A 141 -2.19 -17.53 -14.66
N MET A 142 -0.86 -17.34 -14.63
CA MET A 142 -0.06 -17.22 -13.41
C MET A 142 -0.58 -16.08 -12.52
N MET A 143 -0.80 -14.90 -13.08
CA MET A 143 -1.27 -13.74 -12.33
C MET A 143 -2.72 -13.88 -11.86
N LYS A 144 -3.63 -14.40 -12.70
CA LYS A 144 -5.05 -14.59 -12.35
C LYS A 144 -5.21 -15.43 -11.09
N ASN A 145 -4.56 -16.60 -11.04
CA ASN A 145 -4.66 -17.51 -9.91
C ASN A 145 -4.22 -16.84 -8.60
N ARG A 146 -3.10 -16.11 -8.64
CA ARG A 146 -2.55 -15.39 -7.49
C ARG A 146 -3.42 -14.21 -7.07
N LEU A 147 -3.93 -13.43 -8.01
CA LEU A 147 -4.80 -12.28 -7.73
C LEU A 147 -6.14 -12.69 -7.13
N LEU A 148 -6.72 -13.84 -7.55
CA LEU A 148 -7.95 -14.39 -6.97
C LEU A 148 -7.75 -14.76 -5.49
N LEU A 149 -6.63 -15.40 -5.15
CA LEU A 149 -6.30 -15.71 -3.75
C LEU A 149 -5.98 -14.44 -2.96
N ALA A 150 -5.19 -13.52 -3.54
CA ALA A 150 -4.83 -12.25 -2.92
C ALA A 150 -6.07 -11.40 -2.59
N LYS A 151 -7.08 -11.39 -3.46
CA LYS A 151 -8.38 -10.74 -3.21
C LYS A 151 -9.02 -11.20 -1.91
N ASN A 152 -8.96 -12.50 -1.61
CA ASN A 152 -9.53 -13.06 -0.39
C ASN A 152 -8.79 -12.64 0.89
N LEU A 153 -7.52 -12.22 0.79
CA LEU A 153 -6.74 -11.73 1.93
C LEU A 153 -7.10 -10.30 2.31
N LEU A 154 -7.48 -9.47 1.33
CA LEU A 154 -7.73 -8.05 1.50
C LEU A 154 -8.91 -7.78 2.43
N ASN A 155 -8.75 -6.80 3.32
CA ASN A 155 -9.83 -6.29 4.15
C ASN A 155 -10.90 -5.65 3.24
N PRO A 156 -12.12 -6.18 3.19
CA PRO A 156 -13.13 -5.68 2.25
C PRO A 156 -13.61 -4.26 2.54
N ALA A 157 -13.41 -3.77 3.78
CA ALA A 157 -13.86 -2.43 4.16
C ALA A 157 -12.88 -1.33 3.73
N ASP A 158 -11.57 -1.60 3.81
CA ASP A 158 -10.54 -0.58 3.54
C ASP A 158 -9.17 -1.24 3.34
N SER A 159 -8.83 -1.56 2.10
CA SER A 159 -7.53 -2.13 1.74
C SER A 159 -7.13 -1.79 0.31
N VAL A 160 -5.88 -2.06 -0.05
CA VAL A 160 -5.35 -1.79 -1.38
C VAL A 160 -4.45 -2.93 -1.85
N LEU A 161 -4.55 -3.27 -3.14
CA LEU A 161 -3.52 -4.03 -3.83
C LEU A 161 -2.77 -3.10 -4.78
N ILE A 162 -1.45 -3.15 -4.73
CA ILE A 162 -0.55 -2.37 -5.58
C ILE A 162 0.29 -3.35 -6.38
N CYS A 163 0.23 -3.23 -7.70
CA CYS A 163 0.98 -4.08 -8.61
C CYS A 163 1.83 -3.23 -9.55
N THR A 164 3.14 -3.44 -9.52
CA THR A 164 4.08 -2.74 -10.41
C THR A 164 4.27 -3.53 -11.69
N ILE A 165 4.44 -2.85 -12.82
CA ILE A 165 4.60 -3.46 -14.15
C ILE A 165 5.27 -2.49 -15.12
N ASP A 166 5.78 -2.99 -16.23
CA ASP A 166 6.30 -2.18 -17.33
C ASP A 166 5.35 -2.14 -18.56
N GLU A 167 5.84 -1.52 -19.64
CA GLU A 167 5.10 -1.38 -20.90
C GLU A 167 4.82 -2.70 -21.63
N LYS A 168 5.38 -3.83 -21.20
CA LYS A 168 5.16 -5.12 -21.85
C LYS A 168 3.80 -5.75 -21.51
N GLU A 169 3.41 -5.63 -20.24
CA GLU A 169 2.19 -6.27 -19.75
C GLU A 169 1.16 -5.31 -19.11
N TYR A 170 1.43 -3.99 -19.01
CA TYR A 170 0.55 -3.06 -18.28
C TYR A 170 -0.90 -3.04 -18.81
N LEU A 171 -1.10 -3.16 -20.13
CA LEU A 171 -2.45 -3.18 -20.72
C LEU A 171 -3.21 -4.43 -20.31
N ARG A 172 -2.53 -5.60 -20.33
CA ARG A 172 -3.15 -6.88 -19.98
C ARG A 172 -3.41 -6.96 -18.49
N LEU A 173 -2.46 -6.47 -17.69
CA LEU A 173 -2.64 -6.39 -16.24
C LEU A 173 -3.83 -5.51 -15.88
N GLY A 174 -3.96 -4.33 -16.50
CA GLY A 174 -5.11 -3.44 -16.25
C GLY A 174 -6.44 -4.14 -16.50
N CYS A 175 -6.61 -4.80 -17.65
CA CYS A 175 -7.81 -5.58 -17.97
C CYS A 175 -8.04 -6.74 -16.99
N LEU A 176 -6.98 -7.46 -16.61
CA LEU A 176 -7.07 -8.56 -15.64
C LEU A 176 -7.50 -8.07 -14.26
N LEU A 177 -6.98 -6.93 -13.81
CA LEU A 177 -7.37 -6.33 -12.53
C LEU A 177 -8.85 -5.91 -12.53
N GLU A 178 -9.36 -5.34 -13.64
CA GLU A 178 -10.79 -5.02 -13.79
C GLU A 178 -11.67 -6.28 -13.73
N GLU A 179 -11.21 -7.40 -14.31
CA GLU A 179 -11.93 -8.68 -14.27
C GLU A 179 -11.95 -9.28 -12.86
N VAL A 180 -10.80 -9.31 -12.19
CA VAL A 180 -10.68 -9.91 -10.85
C VAL A 180 -11.32 -9.04 -9.77
N PHE A 181 -11.27 -7.71 -9.90
CA PHE A 181 -11.77 -6.75 -8.91
C PHE A 181 -12.86 -5.83 -9.47
N PRO A 182 -14.00 -6.36 -9.93
CA PRO A 182 -15.03 -5.57 -10.63
C PRO A 182 -15.64 -4.45 -9.77
N ASP A 183 -15.60 -4.59 -8.45
CA ASP A 183 -16.17 -3.61 -7.51
C ASP A 183 -15.11 -2.61 -6.97
N ALA A 184 -13.85 -2.76 -7.33
CA ALA A 184 -12.78 -1.89 -6.88
C ALA A 184 -12.59 -0.68 -7.81
N ARG A 185 -12.03 0.39 -7.27
CA ARG A 185 -11.55 1.52 -8.06
C ARG A 185 -10.10 1.27 -8.43
N ILE A 186 -9.77 1.34 -9.72
CA ILE A 186 -8.43 1.07 -10.21
C ILE A 186 -7.83 2.36 -10.78
N GLN A 187 -6.61 2.66 -10.38
CA GLN A 187 -5.87 3.81 -10.90
C GLN A 187 -4.43 3.41 -11.21
N MET A 188 -3.96 3.82 -12.37
CA MET A 188 -2.56 3.67 -12.77
C MET A 188 -1.79 4.96 -12.49
N VAL A 189 -0.57 4.81 -11.97
CA VAL A 189 0.40 5.87 -11.72
C VAL A 189 1.68 5.57 -12.49
N SER A 190 2.21 6.53 -13.23
CA SER A 190 3.51 6.45 -13.88
C SER A 190 4.60 6.92 -12.91
N VAL A 191 5.64 6.11 -12.73
CA VAL A 191 6.74 6.37 -11.81
C VAL A 191 8.05 6.37 -12.60
N ALA A 192 8.73 7.51 -12.63
CA ALA A 192 10.03 7.64 -13.28
C ALA A 192 11.11 6.91 -12.47
N ILE A 193 11.59 5.79 -13.01
CA ILE A 193 12.60 4.95 -12.36
C ILE A 193 14.00 5.14 -12.95
N HIS A 194 14.09 5.80 -14.11
CA HIS A 194 15.35 6.05 -14.81
C HIS A 194 15.27 7.35 -15.61
N SER A 195 15.61 8.47 -15.00
CA SER A 195 15.43 9.82 -15.57
C SER A 195 16.17 10.05 -16.90
N SER A 196 17.30 9.38 -17.13
CA SER A 196 18.05 9.45 -18.41
C SER A 196 17.51 8.50 -19.48
N GLY A 197 16.56 7.64 -19.12
CA GLY A 197 15.97 6.63 -19.99
C GLY A 197 16.90 5.46 -20.32
N VAL A 198 16.30 4.31 -20.60
CA VAL A 198 16.99 3.15 -21.17
C VAL A 198 16.86 3.24 -22.69
N ALA A 199 17.99 3.39 -23.40
CA ALA A 199 18.02 3.53 -24.84
C ALA A 199 17.35 2.34 -25.56
N ARG A 200 16.52 2.63 -26.55
CA ARG A 200 15.81 1.68 -27.41
C ARG A 200 15.84 2.16 -28.85
N SER A 201 15.36 1.34 -29.80
CA SER A 201 15.15 1.74 -31.19
C SER A 201 14.08 2.84 -31.34
N GLU A 202 13.08 2.83 -30.41
CA GLU A 202 12.02 3.81 -30.31
C GLU A 202 12.38 4.85 -29.22
N PHE A 203 11.38 5.38 -28.53
CA PHE A 203 11.62 6.28 -27.39
C PHE A 203 12.26 5.54 -26.21
N SER A 204 13.19 6.20 -25.53
CA SER A 204 13.83 5.67 -24.33
C SER A 204 12.80 5.46 -23.21
N ARG A 205 12.85 4.27 -22.58
CA ARG A 205 11.99 3.97 -21.44
C ARG A 205 12.51 4.70 -20.19
N THR A 206 11.63 5.46 -19.56
CA THR A 206 11.91 6.19 -18.32
C THR A 206 11.11 5.66 -17.12
N ASP A 207 9.94 5.09 -17.39
CA ASP A 207 8.89 4.86 -16.40
C ASP A 207 8.58 3.38 -16.20
N GLU A 208 8.01 3.09 -15.03
CA GLU A 208 7.20 1.92 -14.72
C GLU A 208 5.80 2.35 -14.29
N TYR A 209 4.85 1.42 -14.31
CA TYR A 209 3.45 1.69 -13.98
C TYR A 209 3.07 0.97 -12.69
N TYR A 210 2.45 1.71 -11.77
CA TYR A 210 1.94 1.19 -10.51
C TYR A 210 0.42 1.20 -10.59
N PHE A 211 -0.21 0.03 -10.58
CA PHE A 211 -1.65 -0.10 -10.50
C PHE A 211 -2.07 -0.17 -9.03
N PHE A 212 -2.94 0.75 -8.63
CA PHE A 212 -3.59 0.77 -7.33
C PHE A 212 -5.01 0.26 -7.47
N VAL A 213 -5.33 -0.82 -6.80
CA VAL A 213 -6.68 -1.41 -6.72
C VAL A 213 -7.25 -1.08 -5.34
N PHE A 214 -8.10 -0.08 -5.26
CA PHE A 214 -8.69 0.41 -4.02
C PHE A 214 -9.95 -0.39 -3.68
N VAL A 215 -9.92 -1.13 -2.59
CA VAL A 215 -11.04 -1.95 -2.10
C VAL A 215 -11.77 -1.20 -0.99
N GLY A 216 -13.10 -1.19 -1.04
CA GLY A 216 -13.95 -0.50 -0.05
C GLY A 216 -13.70 1.01 0.00
N ALA A 217 -13.51 1.54 1.19
CA ALA A 217 -13.29 2.97 1.44
C ALA A 217 -11.83 3.43 1.24
N SER A 218 -10.93 2.54 0.81
CA SER A 218 -9.50 2.83 0.67
C SER A 218 -9.25 4.02 -0.26
N ALA A 219 -8.38 4.92 0.15
CA ALA A 219 -7.94 6.07 -0.63
C ALA A 219 -6.56 6.53 -0.18
N PRO A 220 -5.78 7.20 -1.05
CA PRO A 220 -4.50 7.76 -0.65
C PRO A 220 -4.66 8.79 0.46
N VAL A 221 -3.80 8.73 1.46
CA VAL A 221 -3.75 9.66 2.58
C VAL A 221 -2.86 10.84 2.22
N ALA A 222 -3.34 12.07 2.46
CA ALA A 222 -2.52 13.25 2.34
C ALA A 222 -1.41 13.24 3.40
N VAL A 223 -0.16 13.29 2.96
CA VAL A 223 1.02 13.26 3.83
C VAL A 223 1.95 14.44 3.55
N PRO A 224 2.80 14.84 4.50
CA PRO A 224 3.86 15.81 4.21
C PRO A 224 4.80 15.23 3.17
N LEU A 225 5.11 16.01 2.14
CA LEU A 225 6.02 15.62 1.06
C LEU A 225 7.12 16.67 0.92
N GLY A 226 8.36 16.21 0.68
CA GLY A 226 9.51 17.06 0.48
C GLY A 226 9.49 17.83 -0.84
N LEU A 227 10.52 18.68 -1.03
CA LEU A 227 10.66 19.50 -2.24
C LEU A 227 10.82 18.67 -3.51
N GLU A 228 11.34 17.46 -3.40
CA GLU A 228 11.54 16.49 -4.48
C GLU A 228 10.23 16.04 -5.18
N TRP A 229 9.09 16.25 -4.50
CA TRP A 229 7.75 15.97 -5.06
C TRP A 229 7.14 17.16 -5.81
N GLN A 230 7.82 18.31 -5.82
CA GLN A 230 7.33 19.51 -6.48
C GLN A 230 7.89 19.54 -7.91
N SER A 231 7.02 19.32 -8.91
CA SER A 231 7.34 19.59 -10.31
C SER A 231 7.35 21.10 -10.55
N ASP A 232 8.39 21.59 -11.23
CA ASP A 232 8.49 22.90 -11.86
C ASP A 232 8.05 24.12 -11.03
N GLY A 233 8.95 24.61 -10.16
CA GLY A 233 8.97 26.02 -9.75
C GLY A 233 7.77 26.56 -8.95
N THR A 234 6.71 25.81 -8.80
CA THR A 234 5.63 26.15 -7.88
C THR A 234 6.07 25.76 -6.46
N LYS A 235 6.91 26.58 -5.84
CA LYS A 235 7.04 26.58 -4.38
C LYS A 235 5.63 26.66 -3.83
N ARG A 236 5.06 25.54 -3.37
CA ARG A 236 3.85 25.59 -2.55
C ARG A 236 4.26 26.33 -1.31
N GLN A 237 3.79 27.56 -1.25
CA GLN A 237 4.22 28.57 -0.32
C GLN A 237 4.02 28.07 1.11
N GLN A 238 5.09 28.06 1.89
CA GLN A 238 5.03 27.84 3.34
C GLN A 238 4.46 29.06 4.08
N ASP A 239 4.20 30.15 3.33
CA ASP A 239 3.72 31.40 3.91
C ASP A 239 2.19 31.40 4.08
N VAL A 240 1.75 31.96 5.18
CA VAL A 240 0.34 32.18 5.47
C VAL A 240 -0.28 33.10 4.43
N ARG A 241 -1.31 32.60 3.75
CA ARG A 241 -1.94 33.32 2.64
C ARG A 241 -3.04 34.26 3.09
N TRP A 242 -2.70 35.54 3.16
CA TRP A 242 -3.68 36.61 3.29
C TRP A 242 -4.36 36.85 1.94
N GLU A 243 -5.69 36.68 1.87
CA GLU A 243 -6.46 36.90 0.65
C GLU A 243 -6.86 38.36 0.52
N SER A 244 -6.75 38.92 -0.69
CA SER A 244 -7.26 40.28 -0.96
C SER A 244 -8.78 40.32 -0.79
N MET A 245 -9.27 41.35 -0.09
CA MET A 245 -10.71 41.59 0.03
C MET A 245 -11.33 42.01 -1.30
N LEU A 246 -10.55 42.61 -2.20
CA LEU A 246 -11.01 42.98 -3.55
C LEU A 246 -11.23 41.70 -4.38
N ARG A 247 -12.43 41.56 -4.96
CA ARG A 247 -12.76 40.46 -5.86
C ARG A 247 -12.22 40.73 -7.25
N SER A 248 -11.53 39.76 -7.83
CA SER A 248 -11.03 39.80 -9.21
C SER A 248 -11.74 38.73 -10.07
N GLY A 249 -11.70 38.90 -11.39
CA GLY A 249 -12.26 37.97 -12.38
C GLY A 249 -13.69 38.36 -12.82
N ASN A 250 -14.29 37.53 -13.68
CA ASN A 250 -15.52 37.82 -14.40
C ASN A 250 -16.75 38.15 -13.51
N ASN A 251 -16.75 37.68 -12.25
CA ASN A 251 -17.83 37.93 -11.28
C ASN A 251 -17.45 39.01 -10.23
N GLY A 252 -16.47 39.85 -10.52
CA GLY A 252 -15.94 40.86 -9.63
C GLY A 252 -16.61 42.24 -9.78
N ARG A 253 -17.50 42.41 -10.73
CA ARG A 253 -18.12 43.72 -11.05
C ARG A 253 -19.19 44.09 -10.01
N ARG A 254 -19.31 45.39 -9.73
CA ARG A 254 -20.32 45.93 -8.81
C ARG A 254 -21.73 45.50 -9.17
N ILE A 255 -22.08 45.53 -10.47
CA ILE A 255 -23.43 45.16 -10.94
C ILE A 255 -23.82 43.71 -10.57
N ASP A 256 -22.85 42.81 -10.49
CA ASP A 256 -23.12 41.41 -10.14
C ASP A 256 -23.40 41.24 -8.64
N ARG A 257 -22.89 42.19 -7.80
CA ARG A 257 -22.97 42.12 -6.33
C ARG A 257 -23.03 43.52 -5.70
N PRO A 258 -24.09 44.30 -5.92
CA PRO A 258 -24.15 45.70 -5.51
C PRO A 258 -24.04 45.92 -3.99
N ASN A 259 -24.52 44.98 -3.18
CA ASN A 259 -24.40 45.03 -1.72
C ASN A 259 -22.99 44.82 -1.20
N LEU A 260 -22.04 44.41 -2.05
CA LEU A 260 -20.62 44.28 -1.71
C LEU A 260 -19.77 45.46 -2.22
N PHE A 261 -20.41 46.53 -2.67
CA PHE A 261 -19.77 47.79 -2.98
C PHE A 261 -20.05 48.79 -1.86
N PHE A 262 -19.23 48.79 -0.83
CA PHE A 262 -19.36 49.64 0.35
C PHE A 262 -18.01 50.23 0.73
N PRO A 263 -17.96 51.46 1.32
CA PRO A 263 -16.74 52.11 1.73
C PRO A 263 -16.14 51.47 3.00
N ALA A 264 -14.83 51.26 3.00
CA ALA A 264 -14.04 51.08 4.21
C ALA A 264 -13.52 52.46 4.63
N LEU A 265 -13.84 52.90 5.84
CA LEU A 265 -13.53 54.21 6.36
C LEU A 265 -12.28 54.18 7.22
N PHE A 266 -11.40 55.15 7.01
CA PHE A 266 -10.16 55.35 7.75
C PHE A 266 -10.06 56.81 8.19
N GLU A 267 -9.49 57.05 9.36
CA GLU A 267 -9.18 58.39 9.83
C GLU A 267 -8.09 59.04 8.95
N GLU A 268 -8.34 60.21 8.45
CA GLU A 268 -7.44 60.91 7.50
C GLU A 268 -6.06 61.22 8.11
N SER A 269 -6.04 61.56 9.38
CA SER A 269 -4.83 62.02 10.09
C SER A 269 -3.93 60.87 10.51
N THR A 270 -4.51 59.70 10.91
CA THR A 270 -3.80 58.59 11.50
C THR A 270 -3.72 57.37 10.61
N GLY A 271 -4.67 57.25 9.67
CA GLY A 271 -4.85 56.01 8.88
C GLY A 271 -5.49 54.87 9.68
N GLU A 272 -6.07 55.18 10.84
CA GLU A 272 -6.76 54.19 11.66
C GLU A 272 -8.09 53.75 11.02
N PHE A 273 -8.42 52.46 11.08
CA PHE A 273 -9.63 51.91 10.53
C PHE A 273 -10.84 52.25 11.42
N LEU A 274 -11.78 53.04 10.88
CA LEU A 274 -12.99 53.51 11.58
C LEU A 274 -14.17 52.53 11.43
N GLY A 275 -14.19 51.73 10.37
CA GLY A 275 -15.29 50.80 10.10
C GLY A 275 -15.68 50.73 8.63
N PHE A 276 -16.87 50.25 8.37
CA PHE A 276 -17.49 50.22 7.04
C PHE A 276 -18.78 51.01 7.07
N ASP A 277 -19.07 51.72 5.97
CA ASP A 277 -20.35 52.36 5.77
C ASP A 277 -21.33 51.45 4.97
N LYS A 278 -22.55 51.90 4.78
CA LYS A 278 -23.57 51.20 4.00
C LYS A 278 -23.15 51.05 2.53
N PRO A 279 -23.62 49.99 1.84
CA PRO A 279 -23.40 49.88 0.41
C PRO A 279 -23.88 51.12 -0.34
N VAL A 280 -23.06 51.63 -1.25
CA VAL A 280 -23.41 52.76 -2.12
C VAL A 280 -24.48 52.28 -3.13
N PRO A 281 -25.67 52.93 -3.21
CA PRO A 281 -26.71 52.54 -4.15
C PRO A 281 -26.18 52.44 -5.59
N LEU A 282 -26.70 51.53 -6.38
CA LEU A 282 -26.18 51.24 -7.72
C LEU A 282 -26.25 52.44 -8.68
N GLU A 283 -27.22 53.31 -8.43
CA GLU A 283 -27.51 54.54 -9.20
C GLU A 283 -26.49 55.66 -8.90
N VAL A 284 -25.73 55.56 -7.80
CA VAL A 284 -24.71 56.53 -7.38
C VAL A 284 -23.35 56.03 -7.74
N SER A 285 -22.56 56.81 -8.48
CA SER A 285 -21.16 56.44 -8.74
C SER A 285 -20.35 56.41 -7.44
N GLY A 286 -19.44 55.46 -7.32
CA GLY A 286 -18.50 55.43 -6.18
C GLY A 286 -17.62 56.69 -6.10
N ALA A 287 -17.40 57.38 -7.21
CA ALA A 287 -16.68 58.66 -7.25
C ALA A 287 -17.47 59.81 -6.59
N ASP A 288 -18.79 59.71 -6.54
CA ASP A 288 -19.68 60.73 -5.93
C ASP A 288 -19.93 60.46 -4.44
N TYR A 289 -19.36 59.38 -3.89
CA TYR A 289 -19.50 59.11 -2.46
C TYR A 289 -18.68 60.10 -1.62
N ILE A 290 -19.36 60.78 -0.69
CA ILE A 290 -18.76 61.77 0.22
C ILE A 290 -18.51 61.07 1.57
N PRO A 291 -17.25 60.88 1.98
CA PRO A 291 -16.95 60.29 3.28
C PRO A 291 -17.31 61.27 4.42
N PRO A 292 -17.50 60.77 5.64
CA PRO A 292 -17.64 61.63 6.84
C PRO A 292 -16.44 62.55 7.01
N LEU A 293 -16.66 63.70 7.66
CA LEU A 293 -15.62 64.70 7.89
C LEU A 293 -14.42 64.06 8.65
N GLY A 294 -13.19 64.24 8.12
CA GLY A 294 -11.96 63.68 8.68
C GLY A 294 -11.72 62.19 8.36
N ALA A 295 -12.53 61.59 7.48
CA ALA A 295 -12.36 60.20 7.05
C ALA A 295 -11.99 60.08 5.57
N ILE A 296 -11.20 59.10 5.23
CA ILE A 296 -10.91 58.62 3.88
C ILE A 296 -11.74 57.38 3.61
N ALA A 297 -12.42 57.33 2.46
CA ALA A 297 -13.18 56.16 2.03
C ALA A 297 -12.39 55.32 0.99
N ILE A 298 -12.23 54.04 1.26
CA ILE A 298 -11.66 53.08 0.33
C ILE A 298 -12.77 52.23 -0.24
N LEU A 299 -13.02 52.37 -1.53
CA LEU A 299 -14.00 51.62 -2.31
C LEU A 299 -13.32 50.56 -3.18
N PRO A 300 -14.01 49.45 -3.55
CA PRO A 300 -13.44 48.39 -4.36
C PRO A 300 -13.37 48.80 -5.84
N TYR A 301 -12.25 49.30 -6.27
CA TYR A 301 -11.96 49.57 -7.68
C TYR A 301 -10.95 48.53 -8.22
N ALA A 302 -11.20 48.05 -9.43
CA ALA A 302 -10.25 47.21 -10.16
C ALA A 302 -9.06 48.04 -10.64
N SER A 303 -8.00 47.35 -11.13
CA SER A 303 -6.78 48.02 -11.59
C SER A 303 -6.97 48.94 -12.80
N ASP A 304 -8.04 48.71 -13.59
CA ASP A 304 -8.46 49.54 -14.74
C ASP A 304 -9.34 50.75 -14.34
N GLY A 305 -9.60 50.91 -13.05
CA GLY A 305 -10.43 51.97 -12.52
C GLY A 305 -11.94 51.67 -12.53
N SER A 306 -12.36 50.49 -12.99
CA SER A 306 -13.77 50.10 -12.97
C SER A 306 -14.24 49.73 -11.56
N GLU A 307 -15.52 49.97 -11.29
CA GLU A 307 -16.16 49.64 -10.02
C GLU A 307 -16.30 48.11 -9.86
N ALA A 308 -15.63 47.58 -8.87
CA ALA A 308 -15.62 46.16 -8.53
C ALA A 308 -16.48 45.86 -7.29
N CYS A 309 -16.25 44.77 -6.61
CA CYS A 309 -16.91 44.48 -5.34
C CYS A 309 -15.94 43.78 -4.36
N TRP A 310 -16.28 43.84 -3.09
CA TRP A 310 -15.56 43.08 -2.07
C TRP A 310 -15.89 41.57 -2.14
N ARG A 311 -15.03 40.73 -1.57
CA ARG A 311 -15.26 39.28 -1.49
C ARG A 311 -16.17 38.88 -0.35
N ILE A 312 -16.15 39.64 0.75
CA ILE A 312 -16.89 39.40 1.99
C ILE A 312 -17.69 40.62 2.38
N SER A 313 -18.74 40.43 3.17
CA SER A 313 -19.58 41.52 3.70
C SER A 313 -18.84 42.32 4.78
N ALA A 314 -19.29 43.56 5.02
CA ALA A 314 -18.80 44.40 6.10
C ALA A 314 -18.88 43.70 7.47
N LYS A 315 -20.03 43.04 7.76
CA LYS A 315 -20.22 42.26 8.97
C LYS A 315 -19.13 41.19 9.13
N LYS A 316 -18.88 40.39 8.08
CA LYS A 316 -17.84 39.34 8.11
C LYS A 316 -16.43 39.89 8.26
N ALA A 317 -16.14 41.03 7.63
CA ALA A 317 -14.84 41.70 7.79
C ALA A 317 -14.61 42.21 9.24
N LEU A 318 -15.66 42.75 9.89
CA LEU A 318 -15.59 43.15 11.30
C LEU A 318 -15.42 41.95 12.25
N GLU A 319 -16.12 40.85 12.00
CA GLU A 319 -15.89 39.58 12.74
C GLU A 319 -14.43 39.14 12.63
N LEU A 320 -13.86 39.14 11.42
CA LEU A 320 -12.47 38.77 11.20
C LEU A 320 -11.50 39.76 11.85
N LYS A 321 -11.82 41.06 11.84
CA LYS A 321 -11.04 42.09 12.54
C LYS A 321 -10.99 41.83 14.04
N SER A 322 -12.13 41.49 14.66
CA SER A 322 -12.19 41.25 16.12
C SER A 322 -11.29 40.10 16.60
N ILE A 323 -10.95 39.16 15.73
CA ILE A 323 -10.05 38.03 16.02
C ILE A 323 -8.63 38.23 15.43
N GLY A 324 -8.31 39.43 14.89
CA GLY A 324 -7.01 39.69 14.27
C GLY A 324 -6.80 39.10 12.89
N ALA A 325 -7.86 38.59 12.26
CA ALA A 325 -7.81 37.93 10.93
C ALA A 325 -8.12 38.88 9.76
N PHE A 326 -8.08 40.18 9.99
CA PHE A 326 -8.24 41.23 8.99
C PHE A 326 -7.06 42.20 9.05
N ASP A 327 -6.51 42.56 7.89
CA ASP A 327 -5.27 43.34 7.77
C ASP A 327 -5.41 44.39 6.66
N TRP A 328 -4.69 45.50 6.78
CA TRP A 328 -4.59 46.51 5.73
C TRP A 328 -3.17 47.08 5.66
N SER A 329 -2.79 47.49 4.48
CA SER A 329 -1.52 48.16 4.24
C SER A 329 -1.63 49.65 4.63
N PRO A 330 -0.53 50.36 4.94
CA PRO A 330 -0.54 51.81 5.12
C PRO A 330 -1.17 52.51 3.94
N ILE A 331 -2.01 53.52 4.21
CA ILE A 331 -2.67 54.30 3.17
C ILE A 331 -1.63 55.18 2.45
N LYS A 332 -1.57 55.08 1.13
CA LYS A 332 -0.72 55.89 0.25
C LYS A 332 -1.59 56.43 -0.89
N ASP A 333 -1.55 57.74 -1.10
CA ASP A 333 -2.31 58.44 -2.15
C ASP A 333 -3.81 58.07 -2.14
N GLY A 334 -4.40 57.96 -0.94
CA GLY A 334 -5.81 57.58 -0.77
C GLY A 334 -6.14 56.11 -1.10
N LYS A 335 -5.14 55.25 -1.18
CA LYS A 335 -5.33 53.83 -1.52
C LYS A 335 -4.70 52.90 -0.46
N THR A 336 -5.35 51.79 -0.19
CA THR A 336 -4.81 50.69 0.62
C THR A 336 -5.30 49.33 0.12
N THR A 337 -4.64 48.27 0.52
CA THR A 337 -5.06 46.90 0.23
C THR A 337 -5.62 46.28 1.49
N LEU A 338 -6.89 45.89 1.45
CA LEU A 338 -7.55 45.15 2.53
C LEU A 338 -7.35 43.64 2.29
N LYS A 339 -6.98 42.93 3.34
CA LYS A 339 -6.71 41.49 3.29
C LYS A 339 -7.37 40.78 4.47
N TYR A 340 -7.65 39.50 4.31
CA TYR A 340 -8.22 38.69 5.38
C TYR A 340 -7.71 37.24 5.30
N LEU A 341 -7.73 36.54 6.44
CA LEU A 341 -7.48 35.09 6.49
C LEU A 341 -8.75 34.31 6.12
N LYS A 342 -8.60 33.36 5.20
CA LYS A 342 -9.70 32.44 4.84
C LYS A 342 -9.98 31.46 5.98
N PRO A 343 -11.21 30.85 6.02
CA PRO A 343 -11.55 29.84 7.01
C PRO A 343 -10.52 28.71 7.12
N GLY A 344 -10.00 28.22 5.99
CA GLY A 344 -8.99 27.16 6.01
C GLY A 344 -7.63 27.56 6.61
N GLU A 345 -7.25 28.85 6.55
CA GLU A 345 -6.05 29.34 7.24
C GLU A 345 -6.29 29.51 8.75
N LEU A 346 -7.50 29.93 9.13
CA LEU A 346 -7.92 30.01 10.54
C LEU A 346 -8.01 28.64 11.19
N GLU A 347 -8.52 27.63 10.49
CA GLU A 347 -8.56 26.26 10.96
C GLU A 347 -7.17 25.69 11.24
N LYS A 348 -6.16 26.04 10.44
CA LYS A 348 -4.76 25.68 10.70
C LYS A 348 -4.19 26.33 11.96
N ILE A 349 -4.59 27.59 12.23
CA ILE A 349 -4.23 28.26 13.49
C ILE A 349 -4.90 27.57 14.68
N GLU A 350 -6.18 27.25 14.59
CA GLU A 350 -6.94 26.54 15.63
C GLU A 350 -6.36 25.15 15.93
N LYS A 351 -5.90 24.45 14.89
CA LYS A 351 -5.24 23.14 15.03
C LYS A 351 -3.78 23.22 15.50
N GLY A 352 -3.23 24.44 15.68
CA GLY A 352 -1.82 24.63 16.07
C GLY A 352 -0.80 24.33 14.95
N GLU A 353 -1.28 24.15 13.71
CA GLU A 353 -0.42 23.97 12.53
C GLU A 353 0.31 25.28 12.17
N TYR A 354 -0.35 26.41 12.36
CA TYR A 354 0.23 27.75 12.31
C TYR A 354 0.31 28.35 13.71
N GLN A 355 1.34 29.11 13.99
CA GLN A 355 1.54 29.77 15.28
C GLN A 355 1.33 31.29 15.15
N VAL A 356 0.51 31.87 16.01
CA VAL A 356 0.41 33.32 16.16
C VAL A 356 1.61 33.78 17.00
N VAL A 357 2.56 34.48 16.38
CA VAL A 357 3.80 34.93 17.02
C VAL A 357 3.72 36.40 17.49
N GLY A 358 2.63 37.11 17.19
CA GLY A 358 2.41 38.48 17.59
C GLY A 358 1.25 39.12 16.87
N HIS A 359 1.09 40.44 17.05
CA HIS A 359 0.10 41.26 16.35
C HIS A 359 0.77 42.53 15.80
N LYS A 360 0.29 43.00 14.67
CA LYS A 360 0.67 44.29 14.09
C LYS A 360 0.00 45.44 14.88
N GLU A 361 0.48 46.69 14.66
CA GLU A 361 -0.14 47.89 15.25
C GLU A 361 -1.63 48.00 14.94
N ASN A 362 -2.08 47.57 13.77
CA ASN A 362 -3.48 47.53 13.37
C ASN A 362 -4.30 46.38 13.97
N GLY A 363 -3.69 45.54 14.83
CA GLY A 363 -4.31 44.39 15.49
C GLY A 363 -4.32 43.11 14.66
N ALA A 364 -3.83 43.12 13.42
CA ALA A 364 -3.76 41.92 12.61
C ALA A 364 -2.73 40.92 13.16
N MET A 365 -3.06 39.63 13.15
CA MET A 365 -2.15 38.56 13.59
C MET A 365 -0.88 38.52 12.75
N ILE A 366 0.26 38.32 13.39
CA ILE A 366 1.51 37.89 12.74
C ILE A 366 1.56 36.37 12.92
N VAL A 367 1.40 35.64 11.81
CA VAL A 367 1.30 34.18 11.82
C VAL A 367 2.56 33.59 11.19
N SER A 368 3.21 32.69 11.90
CA SER A 368 4.35 31.89 11.42
C SER A 368 3.88 30.51 10.97
N ALA A 369 4.36 30.11 9.80
CA ALA A 369 4.17 28.77 9.25
C ALA A 369 5.49 27.95 9.24
N GLU A 370 6.50 28.34 10.02
CA GLU A 370 7.84 27.71 10.02
C GLU A 370 7.79 26.21 10.29
N ASN A 371 6.87 25.77 11.15
CA ASN A 371 6.70 24.36 11.48
C ASN A 371 5.58 23.67 10.65
N TYR A 372 4.98 24.36 9.70
CA TYR A 372 3.92 23.82 8.88
C TYR A 372 4.47 23.07 7.68
N SER A 373 4.20 21.78 7.65
CA SER A 373 4.47 20.93 6.48
C SER A 373 3.15 20.62 5.77
N PRO A 374 2.89 21.24 4.61
CA PRO A 374 1.63 21.02 3.90
C PRO A 374 1.51 19.55 3.49
N LYS A 375 0.33 18.97 3.78
CA LYS A 375 0.00 17.59 3.41
C LYS A 375 -0.79 17.58 2.12
N TRP A 376 -0.41 16.73 1.18
CA TRP A 376 -1.18 16.52 -0.05
C TRP A 376 -0.99 15.10 -0.60
N VAL A 377 -1.88 14.73 -1.52
CA VAL A 377 -1.76 13.53 -2.34
C VAL A 377 -1.15 13.95 -3.67
N PRO A 378 -0.08 13.31 -4.16
CA PRO A 378 0.52 13.64 -5.44
C PRO A 378 -0.40 13.26 -6.61
N GLY A 379 -0.11 13.80 -7.80
CA GLY A 379 -0.75 13.38 -9.04
C GLY A 379 -0.32 11.97 -9.48
N THR A 380 -0.81 11.54 -10.65
CA THR A 380 -0.55 10.21 -11.20
C THR A 380 0.77 10.08 -11.97
N GLN A 381 1.63 11.07 -11.90
CA GLN A 381 2.95 11.08 -12.50
C GLN A 381 4.00 11.46 -11.45
N TRP A 382 4.88 10.51 -11.13
CA TRP A 382 5.89 10.69 -10.09
C TRP A 382 7.29 10.80 -10.69
N HIS A 383 7.89 11.98 -10.53
CA HIS A 383 9.27 12.27 -10.94
C HIS A 383 10.13 12.60 -9.72
N VAL A 384 10.31 11.62 -8.85
CA VAL A 384 11.06 11.79 -7.59
C VAL A 384 12.47 11.22 -7.77
N PRO A 385 13.54 12.01 -7.59
CA PRO A 385 14.92 11.56 -7.83
C PRO A 385 15.31 10.31 -7.05
N THR A 386 14.81 10.16 -5.81
CA THR A 386 15.09 8.99 -4.97
C THR A 386 14.37 7.72 -5.41
N HIS A 387 13.41 7.80 -6.33
CA HIS A 387 12.70 6.64 -6.88
C HIS A 387 13.51 5.89 -7.94
N GLN A 388 14.66 6.40 -8.36
CA GLN A 388 15.50 5.75 -9.36
C GLN A 388 16.01 4.39 -8.90
N ALA A 389 15.77 3.35 -9.70
CA ALA A 389 16.13 1.97 -9.40
C ALA A 389 17.66 1.74 -9.31
N GLY A 390 18.46 2.51 -10.05
CA GLY A 390 19.93 2.48 -10.00
C GLY A 390 20.54 3.30 -8.86
N GLY A 391 19.75 4.12 -8.18
CA GLY A 391 20.20 5.09 -7.18
C GLY A 391 20.47 4.51 -5.79
N ALA A 392 20.62 5.43 -4.81
CA ALA A 392 20.92 5.10 -3.41
C ALA A 392 19.85 4.22 -2.73
N GLY A 393 18.62 4.17 -3.25
CA GLY A 393 17.53 3.32 -2.74
C GLY A 393 17.42 1.96 -3.44
N GLY A 394 18.06 1.75 -4.59
CA GLY A 394 17.94 0.55 -5.42
C GLY A 394 19.21 -0.30 -5.47
N SER A 395 19.75 -0.50 -6.68
CA SER A 395 20.93 -1.39 -6.90
C SER A 395 22.16 -0.98 -6.09
N SER A 396 22.38 0.33 -5.88
CA SER A 396 23.50 0.81 -5.06
C SER A 396 23.34 0.41 -3.59
N LEU A 397 22.11 0.44 -3.05
CA LEU A 397 21.82 -0.01 -1.69
C LEU A 397 22.10 -1.50 -1.52
N ILE A 398 21.60 -2.32 -2.45
CA ILE A 398 21.86 -3.78 -2.45
C ILE A 398 23.36 -4.06 -2.44
N LYS A 399 24.12 -3.39 -3.32
CA LYS A 399 25.58 -3.56 -3.38
C LYS A 399 26.27 -3.13 -2.09
N THR A 400 25.79 -2.09 -1.42
CA THR A 400 26.35 -1.64 -0.13
C THR A 400 26.08 -2.68 0.96
N VAL A 401 24.85 -3.18 1.05
CA VAL A 401 24.42 -4.11 2.10
C VAL A 401 24.99 -5.52 1.89
N LEU A 402 24.95 -6.02 0.65
CA LEU A 402 25.37 -7.38 0.31
C LEU A 402 26.79 -7.48 -0.28
N LYS A 403 27.55 -6.36 -0.36
CA LYS A 403 28.90 -6.21 -0.95
C LYS A 403 28.99 -6.54 -2.44
N THR A 404 28.07 -7.31 -2.96
CA THR A 404 28.03 -7.74 -4.37
C THR A 404 26.65 -7.51 -4.97
N LYS A 405 26.58 -7.46 -6.30
CA LYS A 405 25.30 -7.40 -7.02
C LYS A 405 24.68 -8.80 -7.07
N ARG A 406 24.01 -9.21 -5.99
CA ARG A 406 23.33 -10.51 -5.88
C ARG A 406 21.93 -10.54 -6.46
N PHE A 407 21.40 -9.42 -6.92
CA PHE A 407 20.06 -9.33 -7.46
C PHE A 407 19.99 -8.27 -8.57
N ASP A 408 19.35 -8.63 -9.67
CA ASP A 408 19.11 -7.73 -10.78
C ASP A 408 17.79 -6.97 -10.58
N PHE A 409 17.78 -5.69 -10.93
CA PHE A 409 16.59 -4.84 -10.94
C PHE A 409 15.80 -4.71 -9.62
N PRO A 410 16.46 -4.47 -8.45
CA PRO A 410 15.72 -4.20 -7.22
C PRO A 410 14.94 -2.89 -7.35
N LYS A 411 13.74 -2.85 -6.79
CA LYS A 411 12.98 -1.60 -6.66
C LYS A 411 13.70 -0.62 -5.73
N SER A 412 13.50 0.68 -5.98
CA SER A 412 13.96 1.69 -5.03
C SER A 412 13.22 1.54 -3.69
N LEU A 413 13.98 1.49 -2.61
CA LEU A 413 13.48 1.52 -1.23
C LEU A 413 12.50 2.69 -1.02
N TYR A 414 12.86 3.87 -1.54
CA TYR A 414 12.08 5.08 -1.35
C TYR A 414 10.79 5.09 -2.17
N ALA A 415 10.80 4.54 -3.39
CA ALA A 415 9.59 4.38 -4.18
C ALA A 415 8.58 3.45 -3.50
N VAL A 416 9.06 2.32 -2.96
CA VAL A 416 8.20 1.38 -2.19
C VAL A 416 7.72 2.02 -0.89
N ARG A 417 8.62 2.69 -0.12
CA ARG A 417 8.28 3.38 1.12
C ARG A 417 7.17 4.42 0.89
N ASP A 418 7.32 5.29 -0.11
CA ASP A 418 6.36 6.35 -0.40
C ASP A 418 5.01 5.78 -0.86
N THR A 419 5.05 4.74 -1.69
CA THR A 419 3.85 4.01 -2.13
C THR A 419 3.07 3.45 -0.94
N LEU A 420 3.75 2.76 -0.03
CA LEU A 420 3.15 2.23 1.20
C LEU A 420 2.66 3.35 2.12
N ARG A 421 3.41 4.43 2.24
CA ARG A 421 3.07 5.58 3.08
C ARG A 421 1.75 6.23 2.66
N PHE A 422 1.49 6.44 1.36
CA PHE A 422 0.22 6.98 0.89
C PHE A 422 -0.97 6.11 1.28
N MET A 423 -0.78 4.82 1.44
CA MET A 423 -1.86 3.88 1.71
C MET A 423 -1.99 3.47 3.18
N THR A 424 -0.94 3.69 3.97
CA THR A 424 -0.91 3.19 5.36
C THR A 424 -0.51 4.25 6.40
N ALA A 425 -0.38 5.54 6.03
CA ALA A 425 -0.03 6.59 6.99
C ALA A 425 -1.05 6.72 8.16
N ASN A 426 -2.32 6.43 7.91
CA ASN A 426 -3.39 6.39 8.92
C ASN A 426 -3.60 4.99 9.52
N LYS A 427 -2.77 3.99 9.17
CA LYS A 427 -2.84 2.60 9.63
C LYS A 427 -1.50 2.18 10.24
N PRO A 428 -1.17 2.63 11.46
CA PRO A 428 0.15 2.38 12.06
C PRO A 428 0.40 0.90 12.36
N ASN A 429 -0.62 0.05 12.40
CA ASN A 429 -0.53 -1.38 12.66
C ASN A 429 -0.88 -2.24 11.44
N ALA A 430 -0.85 -1.67 10.22
CA ALA A 430 -1.24 -2.36 9.00
C ALA A 430 -0.48 -3.69 8.80
N ILE A 431 -1.18 -4.65 8.20
CA ILE A 431 -0.60 -5.90 7.71
C ILE A 431 -0.31 -5.72 6.22
N ILE A 432 0.96 -5.83 5.85
CA ILE A 432 1.46 -5.67 4.50
C ILE A 432 1.96 -7.02 4.00
N VAL A 433 1.51 -7.43 2.82
CA VAL A 433 1.91 -8.69 2.19
C VAL A 433 2.58 -8.40 0.85
N ASP A 434 3.71 -9.06 0.60
CA ASP A 434 4.40 -9.05 -0.68
C ASP A 434 4.71 -10.49 -1.09
N PHE A 435 3.98 -11.01 -2.07
CA PHE A 435 4.16 -12.39 -2.54
C PHE A 435 5.01 -12.50 -3.83
N PHE A 436 5.69 -11.41 -4.20
CA PHE A 436 6.79 -11.37 -5.15
C PHE A 436 7.98 -10.61 -4.56
N ALA A 437 8.34 -10.93 -3.31
CA ALA A 437 9.24 -10.13 -2.50
C ALA A 437 10.67 -9.99 -3.04
N GLY A 438 11.13 -10.92 -3.86
CA GLY A 438 12.44 -10.85 -4.52
C GLY A 438 13.56 -10.50 -3.54
N SER A 439 14.16 -9.32 -3.68
CA SER A 439 15.26 -8.88 -2.81
C SER A 439 14.84 -8.39 -1.42
N GLY A 440 13.55 -8.39 -1.05
CA GLY A 440 13.07 -7.95 0.26
C GLY A 440 12.97 -6.42 0.43
N THR A 441 12.78 -5.67 -0.65
CA THR A 441 12.66 -4.20 -0.59
C THR A 441 11.46 -3.78 0.24
N THR A 442 10.34 -4.48 0.15
CA THR A 442 9.10 -4.18 0.88
C THR A 442 9.29 -4.23 2.40
N PHE A 443 10.00 -5.25 2.91
CA PHE A 443 10.32 -5.34 4.34
C PHE A 443 11.18 -4.15 4.81
N HIS A 444 12.19 -3.81 4.04
CA HIS A 444 13.06 -2.66 4.34
C HIS A 444 12.25 -1.35 4.36
N ALA A 445 11.34 -1.17 3.39
CA ALA A 445 10.47 0.01 3.29
C ALA A 445 9.47 0.11 4.46
N VAL A 446 8.89 -1.01 4.88
CA VAL A 446 7.98 -1.06 6.05
C VAL A 446 8.71 -0.67 7.33
N ASN A 447 9.93 -1.16 7.54
CA ASN A 447 10.70 -0.82 8.73
C ASN A 447 11.18 0.65 8.72
N LEU A 448 11.57 1.18 7.56
CA LEU A 448 11.88 2.58 7.42
C LEU A 448 10.65 3.45 7.72
N LEU A 449 9.48 3.10 7.22
CA LEU A 449 8.24 3.81 7.49
C LEU A 449 7.86 3.76 8.98
N ASN A 450 8.00 2.59 9.63
CA ASN A 450 7.78 2.45 11.07
C ASN A 450 8.75 3.32 11.89
N ALA A 451 10.02 3.42 11.45
CA ALA A 451 11.01 4.28 12.10
C ALA A 451 10.72 5.79 11.90
N GLU A 452 10.15 6.18 10.74
CA GLU A 452 9.78 7.56 10.45
C GLU A 452 8.60 8.06 11.29
N ASP A 453 7.55 7.25 11.45
CA ASP A 453 6.28 7.69 12.05
C ASP A 453 5.90 6.99 13.37
N GLY A 454 6.78 6.11 13.88
CA GLY A 454 6.54 5.36 15.12
C GLY A 454 5.50 4.25 14.95
N GLY A 455 5.19 3.86 13.74
CA GLY A 455 4.24 2.77 13.44
C GLY A 455 4.78 1.39 13.82
N ASN A 456 3.87 0.43 13.80
CA ASN A 456 4.15 -0.98 14.12
C ASN A 456 3.53 -1.90 13.05
N ARG A 457 3.71 -1.51 11.77
CA ARG A 457 3.24 -2.28 10.62
C ARG A 457 4.00 -3.59 10.53
N LYS A 458 3.31 -4.62 10.11
CA LYS A 458 3.84 -5.97 9.95
C LYS A 458 3.99 -6.29 8.47
N CYS A 459 5.05 -7.01 8.14
CA CYS A 459 5.35 -7.43 6.78
C CYS A 459 5.43 -8.95 6.67
N ILE A 460 4.73 -9.51 5.69
CA ILE A 460 4.82 -10.92 5.30
C ILE A 460 5.33 -10.94 3.87
N MET A 461 6.51 -11.49 3.68
CA MET A 461 7.14 -11.64 2.37
C MET A 461 7.11 -13.09 1.92
N VAL A 462 6.79 -13.31 0.65
CA VAL A 462 6.91 -14.63 0.01
C VAL A 462 7.87 -14.51 -1.17
N THR A 463 8.83 -15.37 -1.25
CA THR A 463 9.75 -15.48 -2.38
C THR A 463 10.20 -16.94 -2.56
N ASN A 464 10.42 -17.34 -3.81
CA ASN A 464 11.05 -18.63 -4.09
C ASN A 464 12.55 -18.58 -3.75
N ASN A 465 13.21 -19.74 -3.78
CA ASN A 465 14.65 -19.85 -3.58
C ASN A 465 15.34 -20.18 -4.91
N GLU A 466 14.95 -19.52 -5.99
CA GLU A 466 15.55 -19.71 -7.30
C GLU A 466 17.00 -19.21 -7.33
N VAL A 467 17.89 -20.02 -7.88
CA VAL A 467 19.30 -19.66 -8.10
C VAL A 467 19.45 -18.97 -9.44
N SER A 468 20.18 -17.86 -9.49
CA SER A 468 20.39 -17.11 -10.73
C SER A 468 21.13 -17.93 -11.78
N VAL A 469 20.99 -17.56 -13.06
CA VAL A 469 21.64 -18.28 -14.18
C VAL A 469 23.15 -18.35 -14.02
N ASN A 470 23.77 -17.29 -13.50
CA ASN A 470 25.22 -17.21 -13.33
C ASN A 470 25.70 -18.13 -12.21
N GLU A 471 25.10 -18.04 -11.01
CA GLU A 471 25.42 -18.93 -9.90
C GLU A 471 25.11 -20.40 -10.24
N ALA A 472 23.99 -20.67 -10.91
CA ALA A 472 23.61 -22.01 -11.34
C ALA A 472 24.67 -22.65 -12.27
N LYS A 473 25.28 -21.84 -13.15
CA LYS A 473 26.38 -22.31 -14.00
C LYS A 473 27.61 -22.68 -13.20
N GLU A 474 28.05 -21.81 -12.29
CA GLU A 474 29.19 -22.04 -11.43
C GLU A 474 28.99 -23.26 -10.51
N LEU A 475 27.78 -23.42 -9.96
CA LEU A 475 27.44 -24.56 -9.10
C LEU A 475 27.46 -25.89 -9.86
N LYS A 476 26.92 -25.88 -11.11
CA LYS A 476 26.98 -27.07 -12.00
C LYS A 476 28.41 -27.44 -12.36
N GLU A 477 29.29 -26.47 -12.62
CA GLU A 477 30.72 -26.71 -12.87
C GLU A 477 31.43 -27.34 -11.64
N LYS A 478 30.94 -27.02 -10.42
CA LYS A 478 31.39 -27.63 -9.15
C LYS A 478 30.72 -28.99 -8.85
N GLY A 479 29.78 -29.44 -9.69
CA GLY A 479 29.11 -30.74 -9.58
C GLY A 479 27.81 -30.72 -8.76
N TYR A 480 27.34 -29.54 -8.29
CA TYR A 480 26.10 -29.41 -7.52
C TYR A 480 24.87 -29.38 -8.44
N LYS A 481 23.73 -29.84 -7.89
CA LYS A 481 22.44 -29.91 -8.58
C LYS A 481 21.36 -29.16 -7.78
N PRO A 482 20.25 -28.76 -8.39
CA PRO A 482 19.06 -28.31 -7.67
C PRO A 482 18.66 -29.26 -6.56
N CYS A 483 18.26 -28.74 -5.41
CA CYS A 483 17.96 -29.44 -4.17
C CYS A 483 19.17 -29.94 -3.35
N ASP A 484 20.41 -29.79 -3.81
CA ASP A 484 21.58 -29.99 -2.95
C ASP A 484 21.69 -28.82 -1.95
N ASP A 485 22.11 -29.09 -0.70
CA ASP A 485 22.25 -28.04 0.32
C ASP A 485 23.15 -26.88 -0.14
N GLU A 486 24.24 -27.16 -0.84
CA GLU A 486 25.16 -26.17 -1.38
C GLU A 486 24.49 -25.32 -2.51
N TRP A 487 23.63 -25.94 -3.32
CA TRP A 487 22.87 -25.24 -4.33
C TRP A 487 21.86 -24.26 -3.69
N GLU A 488 21.11 -24.76 -2.73
CA GLU A 488 20.04 -24.00 -2.06
C GLU A 488 20.53 -22.78 -1.28
N LYS A 489 21.80 -22.73 -0.90
CA LYS A 489 22.40 -21.56 -0.24
C LYS A 489 22.45 -20.32 -1.13
N TYR A 490 22.47 -20.49 -2.46
CA TYR A 490 22.59 -19.42 -3.43
C TYR A 490 21.25 -18.95 -4.02
N GLY A 491 20.16 -19.49 -3.55
CA GLY A 491 18.83 -19.07 -3.98
C GLY A 491 18.43 -17.70 -3.41
N ILE A 492 17.50 -17.01 -4.10
CA ILE A 492 17.09 -15.64 -3.77
C ILE A 492 16.68 -15.49 -2.30
N ALA A 493 15.85 -16.38 -1.78
CA ALA A 493 15.38 -16.31 -0.39
C ALA A 493 16.52 -16.30 0.63
N LYS A 494 17.52 -17.18 0.44
CA LYS A 494 18.62 -17.39 1.41
C LYS A 494 19.84 -16.52 1.14
N PHE A 495 20.13 -16.22 -0.13
CA PHE A 495 21.33 -15.50 -0.54
C PHE A 495 21.13 -13.99 -0.66
N VAL A 496 19.90 -13.55 -0.82
CA VAL A 496 19.56 -12.12 -1.03
C VAL A 496 18.59 -11.63 0.04
N THR A 497 17.38 -12.19 0.10
CA THR A 497 16.29 -11.67 0.94
C THR A 497 16.62 -11.74 2.41
N TRP A 498 17.04 -12.91 2.89
CA TRP A 498 17.38 -13.09 4.30
C TRP A 498 18.58 -12.23 4.74
N PRO A 499 19.75 -12.25 4.06
CA PRO A 499 20.88 -11.42 4.48
C PRO A 499 20.56 -9.92 4.44
N ARG A 500 19.86 -9.43 3.41
CA ARG A 500 19.42 -8.04 3.37
C ARG A 500 18.53 -7.69 4.56
N THR A 501 17.60 -8.57 4.91
CA THR A 501 16.69 -8.39 6.05
C THR A 501 17.45 -8.29 7.37
N VAL A 502 18.41 -9.20 7.60
CA VAL A 502 19.26 -9.16 8.80
C VAL A 502 20.08 -7.87 8.84
N CYS A 503 20.76 -7.54 7.75
CA CYS A 503 21.62 -6.37 7.67
C CYS A 503 20.85 -5.06 7.94
N CYS A 504 19.64 -4.91 7.41
CA CYS A 504 18.85 -3.70 7.67
C CYS A 504 18.34 -3.63 9.12
N ILE A 505 18.02 -4.76 9.76
CA ILE A 505 17.64 -4.81 11.18
C ILE A 505 18.85 -4.50 12.07
N GLU A 506 20.00 -5.09 11.76
CA GLU A 506 21.20 -4.98 12.59
C GLU A 506 22.01 -3.69 12.35
N GLY A 507 21.84 -3.00 11.23
CA GLY A 507 22.56 -1.78 10.87
C GLY A 507 23.98 -2.02 10.37
N HIS A 508 24.29 -3.22 9.88
CA HIS A 508 25.58 -3.61 9.31
C HIS A 508 25.42 -4.30 7.95
N ASP A 509 26.48 -4.43 7.20
CA ASP A 509 26.51 -5.21 5.96
C ASP A 509 26.81 -6.71 6.22
N VAL A 510 26.87 -7.52 5.16
CA VAL A 510 27.10 -8.98 5.29
C VAL A 510 28.45 -9.35 5.86
N ASP A 511 29.45 -8.45 5.86
CA ASP A 511 30.77 -8.65 6.45
C ASP A 511 30.80 -8.20 7.92
N GLY A 512 29.70 -7.63 8.44
CA GLY A 512 29.59 -7.11 9.81
C GLY A 512 30.06 -5.67 9.98
N ASP A 513 30.41 -4.96 8.90
CA ASP A 513 30.79 -3.57 8.95
C ASP A 513 29.53 -2.70 9.09
N SER A 514 29.61 -1.68 9.97
CA SER A 514 28.51 -0.74 10.21
C SER A 514 28.13 0.01 8.92
N LEU A 515 26.82 0.03 8.59
CA LEU A 515 26.31 0.76 7.44
C LEU A 515 26.52 2.26 7.61
N LYS A 516 27.01 2.92 6.57
CA LYS A 516 27.30 4.37 6.56
C LYS A 516 26.13 5.15 5.97
N GLY A 517 26.00 6.41 6.43
CA GLY A 517 25.02 7.36 5.91
C GLY A 517 23.68 7.32 6.63
N THR A 518 22.73 8.06 6.08
CA THR A 518 21.39 8.24 6.62
C THR A 518 20.36 7.91 5.55
N TYR A 519 19.21 7.39 5.96
CA TYR A 519 18.07 7.22 5.06
C TYR A 519 17.48 8.58 4.70
N THR A 520 17.05 8.74 3.45
CA THR A 520 16.28 9.90 3.02
C THR A 520 14.87 9.77 3.57
N THR A 521 14.49 10.67 4.48
CA THR A 521 13.17 10.70 5.08
C THR A 521 12.34 11.85 4.53
N SER A 522 11.03 11.69 4.47
CA SER A 522 10.13 12.73 3.95
C SER A 522 9.87 13.87 4.96
N LEU A 523 10.20 13.66 6.22
CA LEU A 523 9.94 14.59 7.32
C LEU A 523 11.21 15.32 7.82
N GLY A 524 12.35 15.09 7.16
CA GLY A 524 13.63 15.63 7.62
C GLY A 524 14.18 14.98 8.90
N THR A 525 13.56 13.89 9.37
CA THR A 525 14.07 13.10 10.50
C THR A 525 15.37 12.41 10.07
N GLU A 526 16.41 12.54 10.84
CA GLU A 526 17.67 11.85 10.57
C GLU A 526 17.59 10.41 11.12
N ILE A 527 17.60 9.40 10.23
CA ILE A 527 17.66 7.98 10.58
C ILE A 527 18.97 7.43 10.02
N LYS A 528 19.93 7.10 10.89
CA LYS A 528 21.21 6.53 10.48
C LYS A 528 21.05 5.08 10.06
N CYS A 529 21.70 4.69 8.97
CA CYS A 529 21.68 3.31 8.52
C CYS A 529 22.31 2.34 9.54
N SER A 530 23.29 2.83 10.31
CA SER A 530 23.96 2.07 11.37
C SER A 530 23.10 1.75 12.59
N ASP A 531 22.00 2.50 12.82
CA ASP A 531 21.14 2.27 13.99
C ASP A 531 20.26 1.01 13.81
N GLY A 532 20.12 0.55 12.56
CA GLY A 532 19.25 -0.56 12.21
C GLY A 532 17.78 -0.28 12.52
N PHE A 533 16.97 -1.34 12.50
CA PHE A 533 15.54 -1.23 12.79
C PHE A 533 15.11 -2.12 13.95
N LYS A 534 14.10 -1.67 14.71
CA LYS A 534 13.46 -2.45 15.76
C LYS A 534 12.41 -3.38 15.15
N ALA A 535 12.83 -4.56 14.73
CA ALA A 535 11.95 -5.55 14.13
C ALA A 535 12.37 -6.99 14.48
N ASN A 536 11.36 -7.86 14.58
CA ASN A 536 11.56 -9.32 14.70
C ASN A 536 11.20 -9.97 13.37
N VAL A 537 11.92 -11.02 12.99
CA VAL A 537 11.63 -11.77 11.76
C VAL A 537 11.89 -13.27 11.94
N LYS A 538 10.96 -14.07 11.41
CA LYS A 538 11.09 -15.53 11.28
C LYS A 538 11.08 -15.92 9.80
N PHE A 539 11.77 -17.01 9.54
CA PHE A 539 11.85 -17.60 8.20
C PHE A 539 11.12 -18.95 8.20
N PHE A 540 10.14 -19.08 7.33
CA PHE A 540 9.38 -20.30 7.11
C PHE A 540 9.62 -20.84 5.72
N LYS A 541 9.45 -22.16 5.56
CA LYS A 541 9.47 -22.85 4.27
C LYS A 541 8.13 -23.45 3.98
N CYS A 542 7.66 -23.31 2.76
CA CYS A 542 6.54 -24.08 2.25
C CYS A 542 6.94 -25.53 2.00
N GLY A 543 6.08 -26.44 2.39
CA GLY A 543 6.20 -27.88 2.16
C GLY A 543 4.85 -28.47 1.79
N TRP A 544 4.82 -29.80 1.63
CA TRP A 544 3.64 -30.55 1.25
C TRP A 544 3.41 -31.72 2.21
N THR A 545 2.14 -31.96 2.55
CA THR A 545 1.70 -33.17 3.22
C THR A 545 0.70 -33.88 2.32
N PRO A 546 0.91 -35.17 1.96
CA PRO A 546 -0.01 -35.91 1.14
C PRO A 546 -1.43 -35.95 1.74
N ARG A 547 -2.46 -35.76 0.92
CA ARG A 547 -3.84 -36.00 1.32
C ARG A 547 -4.04 -37.49 1.55
N LYS A 548 -4.37 -37.86 2.78
CA LYS A 548 -4.70 -39.25 3.10
C LYS A 548 -6.21 -39.39 3.22
N PRO A 549 -6.78 -40.54 2.79
CA PRO A 549 -8.22 -40.79 2.91
C PRO A 549 -8.72 -40.77 4.36
N GLU A 550 -7.82 -41.00 5.32
CA GLU A 550 -8.14 -41.13 6.74
C GLU A 550 -7.87 -39.80 7.46
N ASP A 551 -8.92 -39.10 7.83
CA ASP A 551 -8.87 -37.80 8.51
C ASP A 551 -7.98 -37.75 9.75
N TYR A 552 -7.97 -38.85 10.52
CA TYR A 552 -7.19 -38.93 11.75
C TYR A 552 -5.67 -38.84 11.49
N LEU A 553 -5.18 -39.56 10.50
CA LEU A 553 -3.75 -39.55 10.12
C LEU A 553 -3.35 -38.19 9.53
N LEU A 554 -4.23 -37.59 8.73
CA LEU A 554 -3.98 -36.27 8.18
C LEU A 554 -3.97 -35.20 9.27
N SER A 555 -4.93 -35.22 10.21
CA SER A 555 -4.94 -34.30 11.35
C SER A 555 -3.68 -34.40 12.20
N ASN A 556 -3.16 -35.59 12.45
CA ASN A 556 -1.90 -35.77 13.18
C ASN A 556 -0.70 -35.22 12.41
N ALA A 557 -0.62 -35.42 11.10
CA ALA A 557 0.44 -34.86 10.26
C ALA A 557 0.40 -33.32 10.27
N LEU A 558 -0.81 -32.72 10.16
CA LEU A 558 -0.99 -31.26 10.20
C LEU A 558 -0.71 -30.65 11.56
N CYS A 559 -0.96 -31.39 12.67
CA CYS A 559 -0.63 -30.92 14.02
C CYS A 559 0.85 -30.58 14.21
N LEU A 560 1.75 -31.23 13.47
CA LEU A 560 3.19 -30.95 13.51
C LEU A 560 3.54 -29.53 12.98
N HIS A 561 2.65 -28.93 12.18
CA HIS A 561 2.84 -27.64 11.50
C HIS A 561 1.86 -26.56 11.97
N ILE A 562 1.06 -26.84 13.01
CA ILE A 562 0.09 -25.89 13.57
C ILE A 562 0.79 -24.72 14.26
N LYS A 563 1.95 -24.95 14.86
CA LYS A 563 2.73 -23.91 15.53
C LYS A 563 3.00 -22.76 14.58
N GLU A 564 3.53 -23.02 13.41
CA GLU A 564 3.88 -22.04 12.38
C GLU A 564 2.64 -21.25 11.90
N MET A 565 1.51 -21.94 11.75
CA MET A 565 0.24 -21.29 11.36
C MET A 565 -0.28 -20.32 12.43
N ILE A 566 -0.18 -20.69 13.72
CA ILE A 566 -0.55 -19.83 14.84
C ILE A 566 0.38 -18.63 14.95
N GLU A 567 1.68 -18.85 14.83
CA GLU A 567 2.70 -17.80 14.84
C GLU A 567 2.47 -16.79 13.72
N LEU A 568 2.24 -17.28 12.49
CA LEU A 568 1.94 -16.47 11.33
C LEU A 568 0.65 -15.66 11.52
N GLN A 569 -0.44 -16.30 11.96
CA GLN A 569 -1.74 -15.65 12.12
C GLN A 569 -1.73 -14.52 13.14
N ASN A 570 -0.97 -14.67 14.22
CA ASN A 570 -1.00 -13.76 15.36
C ASN A 570 0.22 -12.85 15.45
N ALA A 571 1.20 -13.01 14.56
CA ALA A 571 2.49 -12.30 14.56
C ALA A 571 3.22 -12.41 15.92
N ILE A 572 3.28 -13.63 16.46
CA ILE A 572 3.88 -13.95 17.76
C ILE A 572 4.85 -15.11 17.65
N GLU A 573 5.51 -15.43 18.74
CA GLU A 573 6.24 -16.67 18.94
C GLU A 573 5.49 -17.59 19.90
N VAL A 574 5.30 -18.85 19.54
CA VAL A 574 4.78 -19.89 20.43
C VAL A 574 5.98 -20.48 21.18
N ASP A 575 6.18 -20.04 22.41
CA ASP A 575 7.30 -20.40 23.29
C ASP A 575 6.92 -21.43 24.36
N ASN A 576 5.62 -21.75 24.46
CA ASN A 576 5.04 -22.60 25.49
C ASN A 576 5.29 -22.11 26.94
N VAL A 577 5.55 -20.81 27.09
CA VAL A 577 5.66 -20.09 28.37
C VAL A 577 4.60 -19.00 28.45
N LYS A 578 4.69 -17.99 27.58
CA LYS A 578 3.71 -16.92 27.43
C LYS A 578 2.61 -17.28 26.42
N ASN A 579 3.00 -17.81 25.30
CA ASN A 579 2.12 -18.24 24.22
C ASN A 579 2.14 -19.76 24.13
N VAL A 580 1.09 -20.38 24.62
CA VAL A 580 1.03 -21.84 24.84
C VAL A 580 0.18 -22.52 23.79
N LEU A 581 0.70 -23.59 23.21
CA LEU A 581 0.02 -24.47 22.28
C LEU A 581 -0.21 -25.84 22.92
N ILE A 582 -1.46 -26.27 23.02
CA ILE A 582 -1.87 -27.54 23.61
C ILE A 582 -2.41 -28.44 22.50
N LEU A 583 -1.58 -29.39 22.05
CA LEU A 583 -1.94 -30.37 21.03
C LEU A 583 -2.42 -31.70 21.61
N ASN A 584 -2.02 -31.99 22.86
CA ASN A 584 -2.36 -33.22 23.59
C ASN A 584 -2.42 -32.97 25.11
N LYS A 585 -2.76 -34.00 25.90
CA LYS A 585 -2.84 -33.90 27.36
C LYS A 585 -1.49 -33.71 28.05
N GLU A 586 -0.41 -34.12 27.44
CA GLU A 586 0.93 -33.93 27.99
C GLU A 586 1.33 -32.45 27.94
N ASP A 587 1.06 -31.78 26.82
CA ASP A 587 1.26 -30.33 26.69
C ASP A 587 0.46 -29.57 27.77
N PHE A 588 -0.81 -29.97 27.99
CA PHE A 588 -1.63 -29.39 29.04
C PHE A 588 -1.01 -29.55 30.43
N ARG A 589 -0.51 -30.74 30.76
CA ARG A 589 0.12 -30.98 32.07
C ARG A 589 1.40 -30.17 32.24
N ARG A 590 2.22 -30.15 31.20
CA ARG A 590 3.51 -29.46 31.22
C ARG A 590 3.38 -27.94 31.31
N THR A 591 2.28 -27.37 30.88
CA THR A 591 2.06 -25.91 30.85
C THR A 591 1.01 -25.47 31.87
N ILE A 592 -0.25 -25.84 31.71
CA ILE A 592 -1.38 -25.33 32.54
C ILE A 592 -1.31 -25.81 33.99
N LEU A 593 -0.86 -27.04 34.21
CA LEU A 593 -0.70 -27.60 35.57
C LEU A 593 0.70 -27.35 36.16
N ASN A 594 1.60 -26.76 35.43
CA ASN A 594 2.92 -26.41 35.93
C ASN A 594 2.87 -25.07 36.68
N ALA A 595 3.21 -25.11 37.97
CA ALA A 595 3.14 -23.93 38.84
C ALA A 595 4.09 -22.81 38.45
N ASP A 596 5.22 -23.12 37.77
CA ASP A 596 6.21 -22.15 37.36
C ASP A 596 5.84 -21.49 36.00
N VAL A 597 5.14 -22.22 35.12
CA VAL A 597 4.74 -21.74 33.77
C VAL A 597 3.41 -21.00 33.82
N ARG A 598 2.42 -21.56 34.54
CA ARG A 598 1.04 -21.03 34.58
C ARG A 598 0.93 -19.53 34.84
N PRO A 599 1.66 -18.91 35.78
CA PRO A 599 1.57 -17.46 36.01
C PRO A 599 2.07 -16.58 34.89
N GLN A 600 2.85 -17.12 33.95
CA GLN A 600 3.47 -16.41 32.85
C GLN A 600 2.62 -16.46 31.56
N ILE A 601 1.58 -17.31 31.54
CA ILE A 601 0.76 -17.55 30.36
C ILE A 601 -0.09 -16.34 30.02
N GLU A 602 0.07 -15.84 28.80
CA GLU A 602 -0.72 -14.73 28.26
C GLU A 602 -1.80 -15.22 27.27
N ARG A 603 -1.49 -16.27 26.50
CA ARG A 603 -2.39 -16.80 25.46
C ARG A 603 -2.29 -18.31 25.36
N VAL A 604 -3.43 -18.96 25.13
CA VAL A 604 -3.51 -20.43 25.01
C VAL A 604 -4.31 -20.80 23.77
N TRP A 605 -3.76 -21.69 22.95
CA TRP A 605 -4.45 -22.37 21.85
C TRP A 605 -4.57 -23.84 22.15
N VAL A 606 -5.77 -24.38 21.94
CA VAL A 606 -6.09 -25.75 22.32
C VAL A 606 -6.65 -26.53 21.13
N ASN A 607 -6.13 -27.73 20.93
CA ASN A 607 -6.70 -28.68 19.97
C ASN A 607 -8.09 -29.13 20.48
N GLN A 608 -9.13 -28.88 19.70
CA GLN A 608 -10.51 -29.21 20.04
C GLN A 608 -10.80 -30.70 20.20
N ASN A 609 -9.92 -31.58 19.69
CA ASN A 609 -10.06 -33.02 19.76
C ASN A 609 -9.61 -33.61 21.11
N ILE A 610 -9.09 -32.77 22.03
CA ILE A 610 -8.67 -33.22 23.37
C ILE A 610 -9.90 -33.30 24.29
N ILE A 611 -10.14 -34.45 24.88
CA ILE A 611 -11.19 -34.63 25.88
C ILE A 611 -10.62 -34.26 27.26
N PHE A 612 -11.08 -33.15 27.81
CA PHE A 612 -10.69 -32.67 29.14
C PHE A 612 -11.71 -33.08 30.21
N SER A 613 -11.26 -33.29 31.44
CA SER A 613 -12.14 -33.42 32.61
C SER A 613 -12.77 -32.08 32.97
N THR A 614 -13.78 -32.08 33.82
CA THR A 614 -14.44 -30.86 34.32
C THR A 614 -13.44 -29.93 35.00
N GLU A 615 -12.52 -30.47 35.78
CA GLU A 615 -11.48 -29.72 36.50
C GLU A 615 -10.43 -29.13 35.54
N GLU A 616 -9.99 -29.88 34.53
CA GLU A 616 -9.09 -29.40 33.49
C GLU A 616 -9.69 -28.27 32.67
N LEU A 617 -10.99 -28.38 32.32
CA LEU A 617 -11.74 -27.32 31.64
C LEU A 617 -11.88 -26.07 32.49
N LYS A 618 -12.07 -26.22 33.82
CA LYS A 618 -12.11 -25.09 34.75
C LYS A 618 -10.76 -24.36 34.75
N ALA A 619 -9.66 -25.06 34.84
CA ALA A 619 -8.32 -24.48 34.81
C ALA A 619 -8.03 -23.72 33.50
N LEU A 620 -8.48 -24.25 32.34
CA LEU A 620 -8.37 -23.54 31.07
C LEU A 620 -9.22 -22.28 30.99
N LYS A 621 -10.46 -22.33 31.51
CA LYS A 621 -11.37 -21.17 31.55
C LYS A 621 -10.86 -20.04 32.45
N GLU A 622 -10.17 -20.34 33.53
CA GLU A 622 -9.57 -19.36 34.44
C GLU A 622 -8.47 -18.53 33.74
N ILE A 623 -7.68 -19.16 32.83
CA ILE A 623 -6.61 -18.49 32.09
C ILE A 623 -7.19 -17.81 30.85
N GLY A 624 -8.26 -18.36 30.27
CA GLY A 624 -8.78 -18.00 28.94
C GLY A 624 -8.03 -18.72 27.82
N TYR A 625 -8.76 -19.30 26.88
CA TYR A 625 -8.17 -20.03 25.77
C TYR A 625 -8.96 -19.84 24.46
N LYS A 626 -8.33 -20.14 23.34
CA LYS A 626 -8.93 -20.23 22.03
C LYS A 626 -8.74 -21.63 21.48
N TYR A 627 -9.71 -22.12 20.72
CA TYR A 627 -9.47 -23.32 19.93
C TYR A 627 -8.61 -23.00 18.70
N ILE A 628 -7.82 -23.96 18.29
CA ILE A 628 -7.10 -23.92 17.02
C ILE A 628 -8.15 -23.86 15.91
N PRO A 629 -8.04 -22.92 14.94
CA PRO A 629 -8.98 -22.80 13.84
C PRO A 629 -9.12 -24.11 13.05
N ARG A 630 -10.35 -24.51 12.73
CA ARG A 630 -10.62 -25.75 11.98
C ARG A 630 -10.02 -25.71 10.58
N GLU A 631 -9.99 -24.56 9.98
CA GLU A 631 -9.43 -24.28 8.66
C GLU A 631 -7.95 -24.71 8.54
N PHE A 632 -7.22 -24.75 9.66
CA PHE A 632 -5.83 -25.22 9.69
C PHE A 632 -5.71 -26.72 9.44
N PHE A 633 -6.78 -27.48 9.69
CA PHE A 633 -6.81 -28.92 9.49
C PHE A 633 -7.31 -29.35 8.10
N GLY A 634 -7.61 -28.40 7.20
CA GLY A 634 -7.94 -28.70 5.82
C GLY A 634 -9.38 -29.21 5.58
N GLN A 635 -10.28 -29.08 6.55
CA GLN A 635 -11.67 -29.54 6.43
C GLN A 635 -12.51 -28.78 5.38
N GLU A 636 -12.19 -27.53 5.08
CA GLU A 636 -12.86 -26.74 4.03
C GLU A 636 -12.66 -27.31 2.61
N LEU A 637 -11.73 -28.20 2.40
CA LEU A 637 -11.44 -28.80 1.09
C LEU A 637 -12.39 -29.94 0.72
N ARG A 638 -13.24 -30.40 1.64
CA ARG A 638 -14.29 -31.36 1.36
C ARG A 638 -15.55 -30.72 0.79
N GLU A 639 -15.92 -29.54 1.29
CA GLU A 639 -17.11 -28.80 0.83
C GLU A 639 -16.95 -28.21 -0.59
N ALA A 640 -15.70 -28.03 -1.05
CA ALA A 640 -15.41 -27.57 -2.41
C ALA A 640 -15.28 -28.72 -3.45
N ALA A 641 -15.31 -29.96 -3.00
CA ALA A 641 -15.22 -31.15 -3.86
C ALA A 641 -16.55 -31.90 -4.00
N GLU A 642 -17.59 -31.53 -3.23
CA GLU A 642 -18.98 -31.86 -3.42
C GLU A 642 -19.72 -30.73 -4.18
#